data_cdd83c08a8e5c85cf955a3c0c9ff3b30
#
_entry.id   cdd83c08a8e5c85cf955a3c0c9ff3b30
#
_cell.length_a   1.000
_cell.length_b   1.000
_cell.length_c   1.000
_cell.angle_alpha   90.00
_cell.angle_beta   90.00
_cell.angle_gamma   90.00
#
_symmetry.space_group_name_H-M   'P 1'
#
loop_
_entity.id
_entity.type
_entity.pdbx_description
1 polymer ?
#
loop_
_entity_poly.entity_id
_entity_poly.type
_entity_poly.pdbx_seq_one_letter_code
_entity_poly.pdbx_strand_id
1 'polypeptide(L)'
;MAPKNTSKLAVDEFTEAQAKSEHTRLEVEIAAHDRRYYQEDAPTVSDAEYDRLRQRYSAIESRFPQLRTATSLTQRVGAAPSARFAKVRHAVPMLSLDNAFADDDVRDFVGRIRRFLRLPDDDEIAFSAEPKIDGLSMSLRYEHGTLVTGATRGDGNEGEDVTPNIKTLADIPQRLKGTGVPAICEVRGEVYMTKHAFLALNKRQAEAGGQVFANPRNSAAGSLRQKDPLITAARPLGFFAYAWGEMSEMPADTQSGMIQWFERCGFKTNPLTKLCRGLDALLKFHHEIEAQRGTLDYDIDGVVYKVDRLDWQERLGFVSRSPRWAVAHKFPAERAITLLKDIEIQVGRTGALTPVAKLEPVTVGGVVVQNATLHNADEIARLDVRIGDTVQIQRAGDVIPQVLGVVTEKRPRGAKPYEFPKVCPCPLHTDVVRDQTATGEEGAIARCTGEFACPYQAVEHLKHFVSRRAFDIDGLGDKQIELFYEQGRVKEPADIFTLEQRNSKIRLQEVEGFGETSVRNLFAAIAARREIALERFIYALGIRHVGETTAVALARGYGSWQAFHDACLKLAKGDDDTRQDMDALDQIGDTVIDSLRDYFAEAHNRRRVERLAEQVTIREAEKPRSDSAVAGKTVVFTGTLERMTRDEAKASAERLGAKVSGSVSKKTDYVVAGPGAGSKLADAKKLGVKVLTEDEWMKLIR
;
A
#
# COMPACT_ATOMS: atom_id res chain seq x y z
N MET A 1 -21.50 6.94 29.67
CA MET A 1 -21.59 5.57 29.09
C MET A 1 -20.20 5.25 28.53
N ALA A 2 -19.57 4.16 28.98
CA ALA A 2 -18.25 3.78 28.47
C ALA A 2 -18.31 3.60 26.96
N PRO A 3 -17.31 4.06 26.17
CA PRO A 3 -17.30 3.90 24.74
C PRO A 3 -17.30 2.42 24.39
N LYS A 4 -18.28 1.97 23.64
CA LYS A 4 -18.33 0.60 23.13
C LYS A 4 -17.13 0.41 22.22
N ASN A 5 -16.29 -0.57 22.53
CA ASN A 5 -15.11 -0.97 21.78
C ASN A 5 -15.45 -1.14 20.29
N THR A 6 -14.95 -0.24 19.45
CA THR A 6 -15.26 -0.19 18.02
C THR A 6 -14.72 -1.39 17.25
N SER A 7 -13.66 -2.05 17.74
CA SER A 7 -13.04 -3.18 17.03
C SER A 7 -13.94 -4.43 16.94
N LYS A 8 -14.94 -4.54 17.80
CA LYS A 8 -15.94 -5.65 17.82
C LYS A 8 -17.27 -5.29 17.18
N LEU A 9 -17.55 -4.00 17.03
CA LEU A 9 -18.78 -3.56 16.39
C LEU A 9 -18.71 -3.85 14.90
N ALA A 10 -19.78 -4.34 14.33
CA ALA A 10 -19.91 -4.39 12.88
C ALA A 10 -19.84 -2.97 12.32
N VAL A 11 -19.23 -2.81 11.13
CA VAL A 11 -19.04 -1.47 10.54
C VAL A 11 -20.37 -0.75 10.32
N ASP A 12 -21.44 -1.51 10.12
CA ASP A 12 -22.84 -1.03 9.98
C ASP A 12 -23.44 -0.51 11.27
N GLU A 13 -22.83 -0.79 12.41
CA GLU A 13 -23.27 -0.26 13.71
C GLU A 13 -22.52 1.03 14.11
N PHE A 14 -21.53 1.47 13.33
CA PHE A 14 -20.72 2.64 13.67
C PHE A 14 -21.52 3.94 13.58
N THR A 15 -21.34 4.78 14.59
CA THR A 15 -21.54 6.22 14.45
C THR A 15 -20.36 6.83 13.67
N GLU A 16 -20.52 7.99 13.09
CA GLU A 16 -19.46 8.68 12.33
C GLU A 16 -18.19 8.90 13.16
N ALA A 17 -18.34 9.26 14.43
CA ALA A 17 -17.22 9.44 15.36
C ALA A 17 -16.46 8.13 15.62
N GLN A 18 -17.18 7.01 15.78
CA GLN A 18 -16.59 5.69 15.93
C GLN A 18 -15.88 5.24 14.65
N ALA A 19 -16.51 5.49 13.50
CA ALA A 19 -15.92 5.21 12.19
C ALA A 19 -14.61 5.99 11.99
N LYS A 20 -14.59 7.29 12.30
CA LYS A 20 -13.39 8.14 12.21
C LYS A 20 -12.26 7.64 13.11
N SER A 21 -12.58 7.28 14.34
CA SER A 21 -11.60 6.74 15.30
C SER A 21 -10.99 5.42 14.81
N GLU A 22 -11.83 4.49 14.38
CA GLU A 22 -11.41 3.16 13.90
C GLU A 22 -10.64 3.26 12.57
N HIS A 23 -11.06 4.14 11.66
CA HIS A 23 -10.36 4.41 10.40
C HIS A 23 -8.93 4.88 10.65
N THR A 24 -8.73 5.88 11.53
CA THR A 24 -7.40 6.39 11.88
C THR A 24 -6.54 5.31 12.54
N ARG A 25 -7.12 4.49 13.42
CA ARG A 25 -6.41 3.37 14.04
C ARG A 25 -5.90 2.38 13.00
N LEU A 26 -6.77 1.96 12.10
CA LEU A 26 -6.46 1.01 11.05
C LEU A 26 -5.42 1.55 10.06
N GLU A 27 -5.47 2.84 9.73
CA GLU A 27 -4.49 3.48 8.84
C GLU A 27 -3.06 3.38 9.38
N VAL A 28 -2.87 3.69 10.64
CA VAL A 28 -1.55 3.59 11.30
C VAL A 28 -1.05 2.15 11.33
N GLU A 29 -1.92 1.23 11.70
CA GLU A 29 -1.61 -0.18 11.86
C GLU A 29 -1.23 -0.83 10.52
N ILE A 30 -2.04 -0.66 9.49
CA ILE A 30 -1.79 -1.21 8.16
C ILE A 30 -0.51 -0.60 7.54
N ALA A 31 -0.24 0.69 7.73
CA ALA A 31 0.97 1.32 7.21
C ALA A 31 2.26 0.79 7.86
N ALA A 32 2.23 0.44 9.15
CA ALA A 32 3.35 -0.20 9.82
C ALA A 32 3.60 -1.62 9.26
N HIS A 33 2.53 -2.32 8.87
CA HIS A 33 2.58 -3.64 8.28
C HIS A 33 3.10 -3.64 6.85
N ASP A 34 2.68 -2.67 6.03
CA ASP A 34 3.22 -2.46 4.68
C ASP A 34 4.76 -2.32 4.69
N ARG A 35 5.31 -1.61 5.68
CA ARG A 35 6.76 -1.43 5.80
C ARG A 35 7.48 -2.75 6.05
N ARG A 36 7.03 -3.53 7.02
CA ARG A 36 7.68 -4.78 7.41
C ARG A 36 7.56 -5.85 6.33
N TYR A 37 6.42 -5.93 5.68
CA TYR A 37 6.14 -6.89 4.63
C TYR A 37 6.97 -6.63 3.37
N TYR A 38 6.95 -5.37 2.88
CA TYR A 38 7.55 -5.03 1.59
C TYR A 38 9.00 -4.54 1.68
N GLN A 39 9.49 -4.16 2.87
CA GLN A 39 10.80 -3.52 3.02
C GLN A 39 11.80 -4.34 3.82
N GLU A 40 11.33 -5.08 4.83
CA GLU A 40 12.21 -5.73 5.79
C GLU A 40 12.30 -7.25 5.57
N ASP A 41 11.52 -7.82 4.61
CA ASP A 41 11.33 -9.26 4.41
C ASP A 41 11.05 -10.00 5.74
N ALA A 42 10.55 -9.26 6.74
CA ALA A 42 10.25 -9.70 8.09
C ALA A 42 8.81 -9.32 8.48
N PRO A 43 7.78 -9.88 7.79
CA PRO A 43 6.38 -9.62 8.12
C PRO A 43 6.10 -10.04 9.56
N THR A 44 5.36 -9.20 10.27
CA THR A 44 4.97 -9.40 11.67
C THR A 44 3.49 -9.59 11.88
N VAL A 45 2.66 -9.56 10.81
CA VAL A 45 1.24 -9.98 10.78
C VAL A 45 1.00 -10.95 9.63
N SER A 46 -0.08 -11.70 9.71
CA SER A 46 -0.49 -12.64 8.66
C SER A 46 -1.27 -11.92 7.55
N ASP A 47 -1.25 -12.45 6.29
CA ASP A 47 -1.98 -11.88 5.14
C ASP A 47 -3.48 -11.73 5.44
N ALA A 48 -4.15 -12.72 6.06
CA ALA A 48 -5.57 -12.63 6.35
C ALA A 48 -5.91 -11.60 7.43
N GLU A 49 -4.98 -11.24 8.33
CA GLU A 49 -5.22 -10.17 9.27
C GLU A 49 -4.94 -8.80 8.67
N TYR A 50 -3.84 -8.67 7.95
CA TYR A 50 -3.61 -7.50 7.12
C TYR A 50 -4.80 -7.27 6.20
N ASP A 51 -5.30 -8.32 5.57
CA ASP A 51 -6.47 -8.29 4.69
C ASP A 51 -7.75 -7.94 5.45
N ARG A 52 -7.97 -8.46 6.68
CA ARG A 52 -9.11 -8.06 7.53
C ARG A 52 -9.03 -6.59 7.98
N LEU A 53 -7.84 -6.13 8.37
CA LEU A 53 -7.64 -4.73 8.69
C LEU A 53 -7.95 -3.86 7.47
N ARG A 54 -7.49 -4.27 6.29
CA ARG A 54 -7.79 -3.59 5.03
C ARG A 54 -9.26 -3.65 4.64
N GLN A 55 -9.91 -4.81 4.81
CA GLN A 55 -11.33 -4.98 4.54
C GLN A 55 -12.17 -4.09 5.47
N ARG A 56 -11.86 -4.12 6.76
CA ARG A 56 -12.54 -3.27 7.74
C ARG A 56 -12.30 -1.77 7.44
N TYR A 57 -11.09 -1.40 7.07
CA TYR A 57 -10.74 -0.06 6.65
C TYR A 57 -11.53 0.37 5.40
N SER A 58 -11.58 -0.49 4.37
CA SER A 58 -12.36 -0.25 3.16
C SER A 58 -13.86 -0.19 3.44
N ALA A 59 -14.38 -1.04 4.32
CA ALA A 59 -15.79 -1.03 4.69
C ALA A 59 -16.18 0.27 5.41
N ILE A 60 -15.30 0.78 6.28
CA ILE A 60 -15.49 2.09 6.92
C ILE A 60 -15.52 3.19 5.87
N GLU A 61 -14.59 3.21 4.93
CA GLU A 61 -14.56 4.22 3.86
C GLU A 61 -15.74 4.12 2.88
N SER A 62 -16.26 2.90 2.66
CA SER A 62 -17.43 2.70 1.81
C SER A 62 -18.71 3.23 2.45
N ARG A 63 -18.84 3.07 3.78
CA ARG A 63 -20.02 3.55 4.52
C ARG A 63 -19.92 5.04 4.88
N PHE A 64 -18.71 5.52 5.13
CA PHE A 64 -18.42 6.91 5.48
C PHE A 64 -17.45 7.51 4.47
N PRO A 65 -17.90 7.83 3.24
CA PRO A 65 -17.04 8.30 2.16
C PRO A 65 -16.23 9.55 2.50
N GLN A 66 -16.72 10.37 3.44
CA GLN A 66 -16.04 11.56 3.95
C GLN A 66 -14.76 11.22 4.75
N LEU A 67 -14.60 9.98 5.20
CA LEU A 67 -13.37 9.51 5.85
C LEU A 67 -12.32 9.02 4.85
N ARG A 68 -12.71 8.81 3.60
CA ARG A 68 -11.78 8.47 2.53
C ARG A 68 -10.94 9.69 2.22
N THR A 69 -9.69 9.61 2.58
CA THR A 69 -8.67 10.60 2.26
C THR A 69 -7.77 10.05 1.17
N ALA A 70 -7.04 10.93 0.50
CA ALA A 70 -6.01 10.50 -0.44
C ALA A 70 -4.86 9.72 0.22
N THR A 71 -4.81 9.69 1.57
CA THR A 71 -3.90 8.86 2.37
C THR A 71 -4.43 7.45 2.61
N SER A 72 -5.69 7.24 2.32
CA SER A 72 -6.34 5.96 2.56
C SER A 72 -5.49 4.82 2.03
N LEU A 73 -5.27 3.83 2.86
CA LEU A 73 -4.50 2.64 2.52
C LEU A 73 -5.14 1.85 1.37
N THR A 74 -6.40 2.13 1.05
CA THR A 74 -7.08 1.68 -0.17
C THR A 74 -6.45 2.25 -1.46
N GLN A 75 -5.54 3.23 -1.34
CA GLN A 75 -4.89 3.94 -2.45
C GLN A 75 -3.44 3.46 -2.74
N ARG A 76 -2.88 2.47 -2.01
CA ARG A 76 -1.46 2.11 -2.07
C ARG A 76 -1.18 0.71 -2.60
N VAL A 77 -0.07 0.54 -3.35
CA VAL A 77 0.46 -0.74 -3.86
C VAL A 77 1.92 -0.89 -3.48
N GLY A 78 2.31 -2.03 -2.89
CA GLY A 78 3.69 -2.48 -2.71
C GLY A 78 4.68 -1.55 -1.97
N ALA A 79 5.97 -1.89 -2.03
CA ALA A 79 7.09 -1.12 -1.48
C ALA A 79 8.00 -0.57 -2.58
N ALA A 80 8.64 0.58 -2.34
CA ALA A 80 9.63 1.14 -3.27
C ALA A 80 10.85 0.23 -3.49
N PRO A 81 11.49 0.22 -4.69
CA PRO A 81 12.64 -0.61 -5.01
C PRO A 81 13.88 -0.30 -4.18
N SER A 82 14.75 -1.30 -3.95
CA SER A 82 16.00 -1.11 -3.22
C SER A 82 17.09 -0.48 -4.12
N ALA A 83 18.02 0.30 -3.53
CA ALA A 83 19.11 0.91 -4.28
C ALA A 83 20.25 -0.07 -4.67
N ARG A 84 20.08 -1.36 -4.40
CA ARG A 84 21.01 -2.43 -4.87
C ARG A 84 20.89 -2.70 -6.36
N PHE A 85 19.75 -2.36 -6.96
CA PHE A 85 19.42 -2.56 -8.35
C PHE A 85 18.99 -1.23 -8.99
N ALA A 86 19.25 -1.07 -10.29
CA ALA A 86 18.69 0.05 -11.04
C ALA A 86 17.16 0.05 -10.94
N LYS A 87 16.55 1.22 -11.02
CA LYS A 87 15.08 1.37 -10.97
C LYS A 87 14.51 1.35 -12.37
N VAL A 88 13.38 0.70 -12.52
CA VAL A 88 12.60 0.65 -13.77
C VAL A 88 11.21 1.19 -13.47
N ARG A 89 10.79 2.22 -14.19
CA ARG A 89 9.43 2.75 -14.14
C ARG A 89 8.52 1.88 -15.01
N HIS A 90 7.40 1.40 -14.44
CA HIS A 90 6.40 0.66 -15.19
C HIS A 90 5.62 1.59 -16.11
N ALA A 91 5.50 1.22 -17.39
CA ALA A 91 4.71 1.99 -18.36
C ALA A 91 3.22 1.97 -17.98
N VAL A 92 2.73 0.83 -17.50
CA VAL A 92 1.42 0.65 -16.88
C VAL A 92 1.64 0.25 -15.42
N PRO A 93 1.05 0.92 -14.42
CA PRO A 93 1.24 0.58 -13.01
C PRO A 93 0.90 -0.90 -12.70
N MET A 94 1.69 -1.52 -11.82
CA MET A 94 1.41 -2.87 -11.29
C MET A 94 0.58 -2.76 -10.02
N LEU A 95 -0.74 -2.77 -10.18
CA LEU A 95 -1.70 -2.56 -9.10
C LEU A 95 -1.86 -3.77 -8.19
N SER A 96 -2.45 -3.56 -7.01
CA SER A 96 -2.90 -4.63 -6.12
C SER A 96 -4.28 -5.14 -6.53
N LEU A 97 -4.74 -6.21 -5.91
CA LEU A 97 -6.11 -6.69 -6.00
C LEU A 97 -6.85 -6.36 -4.70
N ASP A 98 -8.14 -6.07 -4.79
CA ASP A 98 -9.02 -6.10 -3.64
C ASP A 98 -9.20 -7.53 -3.16
N ASN A 99 -9.49 -7.72 -1.87
CA ASN A 99 -9.65 -9.03 -1.28
C ASN A 99 -11.11 -9.32 -0.94
N ALA A 100 -11.51 -10.57 -1.16
CA ALA A 100 -12.71 -11.20 -0.66
C ALA A 100 -12.29 -12.31 0.34
N PHE A 101 -13.02 -12.46 1.44
CA PHE A 101 -12.73 -13.43 2.49
C PHE A 101 -13.88 -14.38 2.73
N ALA A 102 -15.05 -14.06 2.20
CA ALA A 102 -16.26 -14.84 2.26
C ALA A 102 -16.97 -14.87 0.92
N ASP A 103 -17.82 -15.86 0.73
CA ASP A 103 -18.63 -16.03 -0.48
C ASP A 103 -19.52 -14.82 -0.76
N ASP A 104 -19.99 -14.13 0.28
CA ASP A 104 -20.80 -12.90 0.15
C ASP A 104 -19.98 -11.74 -0.41
N ASP A 105 -18.69 -11.63 -0.10
CA ASP A 105 -17.82 -10.61 -0.70
C ASP A 105 -17.69 -10.80 -2.22
N VAL A 106 -17.64 -12.07 -2.66
CA VAL A 106 -17.61 -12.41 -4.09
C VAL A 106 -18.96 -12.10 -4.74
N ARG A 107 -20.07 -12.38 -4.06
CA ARG A 107 -21.42 -11.99 -4.51
C ARG A 107 -21.53 -10.49 -4.71
N ASP A 108 -21.03 -9.72 -3.75
CA ASP A 108 -21.00 -8.26 -3.81
C ASP A 108 -20.10 -7.75 -4.95
N PHE A 109 -18.95 -8.40 -5.18
CA PHE A 109 -18.07 -8.09 -6.31
C PHE A 109 -18.80 -8.27 -7.65
N VAL A 110 -19.44 -9.40 -7.86
CA VAL A 110 -20.23 -9.66 -9.10
C VAL A 110 -21.38 -8.65 -9.22
N GLY A 111 -22.07 -8.36 -8.12
CA GLY A 111 -23.14 -7.35 -8.07
C GLY A 111 -22.67 -5.93 -8.41
N ARG A 112 -21.48 -5.53 -7.95
CA ARG A 112 -20.86 -4.25 -8.30
C ARG A 112 -20.59 -4.15 -9.81
N ILE A 113 -20.04 -5.21 -10.42
CA ILE A 113 -19.78 -5.26 -11.87
C ILE A 113 -21.09 -5.08 -12.63
N ARG A 114 -22.16 -5.82 -12.29
CA ARG A 114 -23.47 -5.71 -12.93
C ARG A 114 -24.02 -4.29 -12.87
N ARG A 115 -24.02 -3.69 -11.68
CA ARG A 115 -24.51 -2.31 -11.49
C ARG A 115 -23.69 -1.29 -12.27
N PHE A 116 -22.36 -1.44 -12.26
CA PHE A 116 -21.47 -0.50 -12.94
C PHE A 116 -21.68 -0.50 -14.45
N LEU A 117 -21.75 -1.70 -15.05
CA LEU A 117 -21.92 -1.89 -16.49
C LEU A 117 -23.40 -1.85 -16.95
N ARG A 118 -24.36 -1.73 -16.00
CA ARG A 118 -25.82 -1.81 -16.25
C ARG A 118 -26.23 -3.08 -16.98
N LEU A 119 -25.66 -4.21 -16.56
CA LEU A 119 -26.02 -5.50 -17.15
C LEU A 119 -27.35 -5.99 -16.61
N PRO A 120 -28.21 -6.60 -17.46
CA PRO A 120 -29.39 -7.32 -17.03
C PRO A 120 -29.06 -8.41 -16.00
N ASP A 121 -30.02 -8.75 -15.13
CA ASP A 121 -29.81 -9.76 -14.08
C ASP A 121 -29.58 -11.16 -14.63
N ASP A 122 -30.06 -11.44 -15.84
CA ASP A 122 -29.94 -12.71 -16.57
C ASP A 122 -28.64 -12.81 -17.40
N ASP A 123 -27.91 -11.73 -17.61
CA ASP A 123 -26.62 -11.78 -18.31
C ASP A 123 -25.59 -12.56 -17.50
N GLU A 124 -25.03 -13.61 -18.08
CA GLU A 124 -24.01 -14.41 -17.46
C GLU A 124 -22.61 -13.80 -17.64
N ILE A 125 -21.97 -13.42 -16.53
CA ILE A 125 -20.62 -12.87 -16.57
C ILE A 125 -19.61 -14.01 -16.55
N ALA A 126 -18.73 -14.08 -17.56
CA ALA A 126 -17.62 -15.00 -17.60
C ALA A 126 -16.39 -14.41 -16.88
N PHE A 127 -15.70 -15.25 -16.12
CA PHE A 127 -14.48 -14.90 -15.39
C PHE A 127 -13.38 -15.91 -15.69
N SER A 128 -12.16 -15.45 -15.88
CA SER A 128 -10.96 -16.27 -15.73
C SER A 128 -10.67 -16.41 -14.24
N ALA A 129 -10.66 -17.63 -13.72
CA ALA A 129 -10.35 -17.97 -12.34
C ALA A 129 -9.01 -18.71 -12.27
N GLU A 130 -8.12 -18.30 -11.39
CA GLU A 130 -6.77 -18.87 -11.27
C GLU A 130 -6.34 -18.98 -9.81
N PRO A 131 -5.47 -19.95 -9.43
CA PRO A 131 -4.85 -19.98 -8.12
C PRO A 131 -3.99 -18.72 -7.89
N LYS A 132 -4.09 -18.13 -6.71
CA LYS A 132 -3.25 -17.01 -6.30
C LYS A 132 -1.93 -17.53 -5.75
N ILE A 133 -0.91 -17.52 -6.61
CA ILE A 133 0.42 -17.99 -6.26
C ILE A 133 1.04 -17.05 -5.22
N ASP A 134 1.63 -17.64 -4.19
CA ASP A 134 2.36 -16.90 -3.16
C ASP A 134 3.85 -16.84 -3.52
N GLY A 135 4.22 -15.78 -4.23
CA GLY A 135 5.55 -15.55 -4.79
C GLY A 135 5.94 -14.08 -4.89
N LEU A 136 6.69 -13.74 -5.91
CA LEU A 136 7.14 -12.38 -6.21
C LEU A 136 6.66 -11.95 -7.60
N SER A 137 5.83 -10.92 -7.67
CA SER A 137 5.29 -10.40 -8.92
C SER A 137 6.36 -9.70 -9.76
N MET A 138 6.37 -10.01 -11.04
CA MET A 138 7.34 -9.53 -12.02
C MET A 138 6.68 -8.95 -13.25
N SER A 139 7.35 -7.97 -13.86
CA SER A 139 7.05 -7.43 -15.18
C SER A 139 8.21 -7.75 -16.12
N LEU A 140 7.92 -8.32 -17.28
CA LEU A 140 8.86 -8.75 -18.31
C LEU A 140 8.54 -7.99 -19.60
N ARG A 141 9.41 -7.07 -19.98
CA ARG A 141 9.27 -6.28 -21.21
C ARG A 141 10.00 -6.95 -22.36
N TYR A 142 9.28 -7.15 -23.44
CA TYR A 142 9.80 -7.64 -24.72
C TYR A 142 9.67 -6.56 -25.79
N GLU A 143 10.70 -6.41 -26.59
CA GLU A 143 10.69 -5.57 -27.77
C GLU A 143 11.04 -6.44 -28.98
N HIS A 144 10.19 -6.39 -29.99
CA HIS A 144 10.28 -7.27 -31.16
C HIS A 144 10.50 -8.75 -30.80
N GLY A 145 9.79 -9.20 -29.76
CA GLY A 145 9.82 -10.55 -29.25
C GLY A 145 11.07 -10.93 -28.43
N THR A 146 11.99 -10.01 -28.16
CA THR A 146 13.21 -10.26 -27.38
C THR A 146 13.07 -9.64 -25.99
N LEU A 147 13.41 -10.38 -24.93
CA LEU A 147 13.40 -9.90 -23.54
C LEU A 147 14.46 -8.81 -23.34
N VAL A 148 14.01 -7.58 -23.06
CA VAL A 148 14.88 -6.41 -22.83
C VAL A 148 14.95 -6.04 -21.35
N THR A 149 13.85 -6.16 -20.58
CA THR A 149 13.83 -5.76 -19.17
C THR A 149 12.98 -6.72 -18.35
N GLY A 150 13.48 -7.11 -17.19
CA GLY A 150 12.73 -7.82 -16.14
C GLY A 150 12.77 -7.01 -14.84
N ALA A 151 11.63 -6.58 -14.35
CA ALA A 151 11.53 -5.72 -13.17
C ALA A 151 10.58 -6.29 -12.12
N THR A 152 10.92 -6.12 -10.83
CA THR A 152 10.00 -6.42 -9.72
C THR A 152 8.84 -5.42 -9.70
N ARG A 153 7.73 -5.77 -9.04
CA ARG A 153 6.60 -4.85 -8.87
C ARG A 153 6.99 -3.54 -8.17
N GLY A 154 7.88 -3.62 -7.18
CA GLY A 154 8.27 -2.47 -6.37
C GLY A 154 7.07 -1.85 -5.64
N ASP A 155 6.90 -0.52 -5.79
CA ASP A 155 5.75 0.24 -5.24
C ASP A 155 4.55 0.28 -6.20
N GLY A 156 4.64 -0.45 -7.30
CA GLY A 156 3.64 -0.49 -8.37
C GLY A 156 3.89 0.50 -9.51
N ASN A 157 4.63 1.58 -9.29
CA ASN A 157 5.05 2.54 -10.31
C ASN A 157 6.51 2.32 -10.74
N GLU A 158 7.38 1.99 -9.77
CA GLU A 158 8.79 1.68 -10.00
C GLU A 158 9.17 0.35 -9.37
N GLY A 159 9.90 -0.49 -10.12
CA GLY A 159 10.45 -1.75 -9.67
C GLY A 159 11.98 -1.77 -9.69
N GLU A 160 12.58 -2.87 -9.23
CA GLU A 160 14.00 -3.13 -9.32
C GLU A 160 14.30 -3.85 -10.64
N ASP A 161 15.33 -3.39 -11.36
CA ASP A 161 15.83 -4.08 -12.55
C ASP A 161 16.59 -5.35 -12.14
N VAL A 162 15.98 -6.48 -12.40
CA VAL A 162 16.54 -7.82 -12.16
C VAL A 162 16.72 -8.59 -13.45
N THR A 163 16.85 -7.89 -14.57
CA THR A 163 16.97 -8.48 -15.91
C THR A 163 18.05 -9.56 -16.00
N PRO A 164 19.28 -9.38 -15.48
CA PRO A 164 20.29 -10.44 -15.53
C PRO A 164 19.85 -11.71 -14.79
N ASN A 165 19.18 -11.54 -13.64
CA ASN A 165 18.68 -12.64 -12.82
C ASN A 165 17.52 -13.38 -13.53
N ILE A 166 16.56 -12.63 -14.06
CA ILE A 166 15.42 -13.18 -14.82
C ILE A 166 15.89 -13.99 -16.04
N LYS A 167 16.93 -13.55 -16.72
CA LYS A 167 17.50 -14.29 -17.86
C LYS A 167 18.04 -15.67 -17.50
N THR A 168 18.23 -15.98 -16.22
CA THR A 168 18.66 -17.31 -15.79
C THR A 168 17.50 -18.29 -15.55
N LEU A 169 16.23 -17.81 -15.50
CA LEU A 169 15.08 -18.64 -15.27
C LEU A 169 14.64 -19.38 -16.54
N ALA A 170 14.63 -20.71 -16.50
CA ALA A 170 14.28 -21.53 -17.66
C ALA A 170 12.81 -21.38 -18.12
N ASP A 171 11.91 -21.02 -17.20
CA ASP A 171 10.48 -20.82 -17.49
C ASP A 171 10.17 -19.47 -18.18
N ILE A 172 11.18 -18.60 -18.33
CA ILE A 172 11.01 -17.29 -18.95
C ILE A 172 11.71 -17.30 -20.31
N PRO A 173 10.96 -17.24 -21.42
CA PRO A 173 11.54 -17.27 -22.75
C PRO A 173 12.36 -15.99 -23.01
N GLN A 174 13.62 -16.13 -23.45
CA GLN A 174 14.47 -15.01 -23.84
C GLN A 174 13.95 -14.38 -25.15
N ARG A 175 13.26 -15.17 -25.95
CA ARG A 175 12.60 -14.76 -27.20
C ARG A 175 11.22 -15.43 -27.28
N LEU A 176 10.20 -14.61 -27.50
CA LEU A 176 8.84 -15.10 -27.66
C LEU A 176 8.70 -15.96 -28.92
N LYS A 177 7.94 -17.03 -28.82
CA LYS A 177 7.62 -17.95 -29.93
C LYS A 177 6.35 -17.48 -30.65
N GLY A 178 6.15 -17.99 -31.87
CA GLY A 178 4.95 -17.74 -32.65
C GLY A 178 5.04 -16.55 -33.61
N THR A 179 3.95 -16.37 -34.37
CA THR A 179 3.76 -15.23 -35.31
C THR A 179 2.80 -14.22 -34.68
N GLY A 180 2.88 -12.94 -35.13
CA GLY A 180 1.99 -11.88 -34.59
C GLY A 180 2.33 -11.44 -33.18
N VAL A 181 3.62 -11.53 -32.79
CA VAL A 181 4.08 -10.99 -31.52
C VAL A 181 4.08 -9.46 -31.62
N PRO A 182 3.42 -8.72 -30.70
CA PRO A 182 3.42 -7.26 -30.69
C PRO A 182 4.84 -6.68 -30.64
N ALA A 183 5.06 -5.50 -31.25
CA ALA A 183 6.35 -4.84 -31.25
C ALA A 183 6.81 -4.52 -29.82
N ILE A 184 5.89 -4.11 -28.95
CA ILE A 184 6.08 -3.96 -27.51
C ILE A 184 5.10 -4.88 -26.79
N CYS A 185 5.62 -5.67 -25.87
CA CYS A 185 4.84 -6.62 -25.10
C CYS A 185 5.41 -6.72 -23.68
N GLU A 186 4.61 -6.37 -22.68
CA GLU A 186 4.94 -6.50 -21.27
C GLU A 186 4.11 -7.63 -20.66
N VAL A 187 4.76 -8.75 -20.31
CA VAL A 187 4.12 -9.91 -19.66
C VAL A 187 4.36 -9.84 -18.17
N ARG A 188 3.31 -10.08 -17.37
CA ARG A 188 3.36 -10.10 -15.92
C ARG A 188 3.07 -11.49 -15.38
N GLY A 189 3.76 -11.84 -14.32
CA GLY A 189 3.61 -13.16 -13.71
C GLY A 189 4.21 -13.20 -12.32
N GLU A 190 4.17 -14.40 -11.72
CA GLU A 190 4.72 -14.65 -10.40
C GLU A 190 5.92 -15.56 -10.49
N VAL A 191 7.06 -15.10 -9.92
CA VAL A 191 8.21 -15.97 -9.63
C VAL A 191 7.97 -16.65 -8.30
N TYR A 192 8.09 -17.96 -8.27
CA TYR A 192 7.85 -18.77 -7.09
C TYR A 192 8.93 -19.83 -6.89
N MET A 193 8.97 -20.42 -5.70
CA MET A 193 9.78 -21.60 -5.39
C MET A 193 8.87 -22.73 -4.95
N THR A 194 9.11 -23.96 -5.47
CA THR A 194 8.34 -25.11 -5.06
C THR A 194 8.68 -25.52 -3.62
N LYS A 195 7.74 -26.17 -2.92
CA LYS A 195 7.93 -26.66 -1.54
C LYS A 195 9.13 -27.60 -1.45
N HIS A 196 9.24 -28.52 -2.41
CA HIS A 196 10.38 -29.45 -2.49
C HIS A 196 11.73 -28.70 -2.66
N ALA A 197 11.78 -27.73 -3.57
CA ALA A 197 12.96 -26.92 -3.83
C ALA A 197 13.37 -26.08 -2.61
N PHE A 198 12.39 -25.49 -1.92
CA PHE A 198 12.58 -24.75 -0.69
C PHE A 198 13.21 -25.60 0.43
N LEU A 199 12.67 -26.80 0.68
CA LEU A 199 13.22 -27.70 1.69
C LEU A 199 14.66 -28.12 1.36
N ALA A 200 14.93 -28.45 0.10
CA ALA A 200 16.26 -28.81 -0.36
C ALA A 200 17.26 -27.65 -0.26
N LEU A 201 16.81 -26.44 -0.53
CA LEU A 201 17.62 -25.22 -0.40
C LEU A 201 17.95 -24.95 1.06
N ASN A 202 16.97 -24.96 1.96
CA ASN A 202 17.18 -24.71 3.38
C ASN A 202 18.09 -25.75 4.04
N LYS A 203 17.97 -27.02 3.63
CA LYS A 203 18.90 -28.07 4.07
C LYS A 203 20.34 -27.72 3.69
N ARG A 204 20.61 -27.37 2.44
CA ARG A 204 21.96 -26.95 1.98
C ARG A 204 22.47 -25.72 2.71
N GLN A 205 21.59 -24.72 2.97
CA GLN A 205 21.95 -23.51 3.72
C GLN A 205 22.35 -23.84 5.17
N ALA A 206 21.58 -24.69 5.84
CA ALA A 206 21.87 -25.13 7.19
C ALA A 206 23.21 -25.91 7.26
N GLU A 207 23.47 -26.84 6.33
CA GLU A 207 24.71 -27.61 6.22
C GLU A 207 25.93 -26.69 5.97
N ALA A 208 25.74 -25.58 5.25
CA ALA A 208 26.77 -24.58 4.97
C ALA A 208 26.92 -23.52 6.08
N GLY A 209 26.15 -23.60 7.19
CA GLY A 209 26.12 -22.59 8.25
C GLY A 209 25.55 -21.25 7.84
N GLY A 210 24.80 -21.21 6.72
CA GLY A 210 24.15 -20.02 6.19
C GLY A 210 22.76 -19.78 6.79
N GLN A 211 22.18 -18.64 6.49
CA GLN A 211 20.84 -18.28 6.92
C GLN A 211 19.78 -19.09 6.17
N VAL A 212 18.88 -19.75 6.90
CA VAL A 212 17.70 -20.43 6.33
C VAL A 212 16.57 -19.45 6.06
N PHE A 213 15.80 -19.70 5.02
CA PHE A 213 14.63 -18.90 4.67
C PHE A 213 13.40 -19.34 5.47
N ALA A 214 12.53 -18.39 5.79
CA ALA A 214 11.34 -18.64 6.59
C ALA A 214 10.23 -19.38 5.83
N ASN A 215 10.05 -19.08 4.53
CA ASN A 215 9.01 -19.67 3.67
C ASN A 215 9.43 -19.67 2.19
N PRO A 216 8.71 -20.38 1.30
CA PRO A 216 9.01 -20.44 -0.13
C PRO A 216 8.99 -19.07 -0.81
N ARG A 217 8.07 -18.17 -0.45
CA ARG A 217 7.97 -16.83 -0.99
C ARG A 217 9.22 -15.97 -0.70
N ASN A 218 9.63 -15.91 0.58
CA ASN A 218 10.83 -15.17 0.97
C ASN A 218 12.09 -15.78 0.34
N SER A 219 12.10 -17.10 0.19
CA SER A 219 13.17 -17.81 -0.51
C SER A 219 13.21 -17.45 -2.00
N ALA A 220 12.06 -17.35 -2.67
CA ALA A 220 11.98 -16.92 -4.05
C ALA A 220 12.44 -15.47 -4.22
N ALA A 221 11.95 -14.55 -3.38
CA ALA A 221 12.32 -13.14 -3.41
C ALA A 221 13.83 -12.94 -3.14
N GLY A 222 14.36 -13.56 -2.10
CA GLY A 222 15.78 -13.51 -1.76
C GLY A 222 16.68 -14.18 -2.80
N SER A 223 16.20 -15.24 -3.46
CA SER A 223 16.94 -15.93 -4.53
C SER A 223 16.98 -15.14 -5.83
N LEU A 224 15.92 -14.43 -6.16
CA LEU A 224 15.85 -13.60 -7.35
C LEU A 224 16.66 -12.30 -7.20
N ARG A 225 16.67 -11.70 -6.03
CA ARG A 225 17.32 -10.39 -5.74
C ARG A 225 18.78 -10.55 -5.35
N GLN A 226 19.54 -11.36 -6.10
CA GLN A 226 20.99 -11.55 -5.91
C GLN A 226 21.81 -10.63 -6.80
N LYS A 227 22.90 -10.07 -6.26
CA LYS A 227 23.82 -9.22 -7.06
C LYS A 227 24.52 -10.02 -8.15
N ASP A 228 24.83 -11.29 -7.86
CA ASP A 228 25.40 -12.23 -8.83
C ASP A 228 24.27 -13.12 -9.41
N PRO A 229 23.96 -12.98 -10.71
CA PRO A 229 22.95 -13.80 -11.38
C PRO A 229 23.25 -15.32 -11.33
N LEU A 230 24.51 -15.71 -11.15
CA LEU A 230 24.88 -17.13 -11.03
C LEU A 230 24.29 -17.77 -9.76
N ILE A 231 24.16 -16.97 -8.70
CA ILE A 231 23.46 -17.44 -7.48
C ILE A 231 21.99 -17.70 -7.78
N THR A 232 21.32 -16.81 -8.50
CA THR A 232 19.93 -17.00 -8.95
C THR A 232 19.81 -18.22 -9.86
N ALA A 233 20.74 -18.41 -10.81
CA ALA A 233 20.77 -19.56 -11.71
C ALA A 233 20.87 -20.91 -10.97
N ALA A 234 21.53 -20.93 -9.81
CA ALA A 234 21.66 -22.13 -8.96
C ALA A 234 20.39 -22.38 -8.11
N ARG A 235 19.38 -21.48 -8.14
CA ARG A 235 18.14 -21.59 -7.37
C ARG A 235 17.01 -22.08 -8.27
N PRO A 236 16.25 -23.09 -7.86
CA PRO A 236 15.17 -23.66 -8.65
C PRO A 236 13.90 -22.80 -8.57
N LEU A 237 13.90 -21.67 -9.29
CA LEU A 237 12.78 -20.74 -9.39
C LEU A 237 11.90 -21.10 -10.58
N GLY A 238 10.56 -21.09 -10.37
CA GLY A 238 9.55 -21.21 -11.41
C GLY A 238 8.90 -19.87 -11.71
N PHE A 239 8.17 -19.79 -12.85
CA PHE A 239 7.42 -18.62 -13.25
C PHE A 239 6.08 -19.01 -13.87
N PHE A 240 4.99 -18.34 -13.46
CA PHE A 240 3.69 -18.40 -14.13
C PHE A 240 3.27 -17.04 -14.65
N ALA A 241 2.98 -16.95 -15.96
CA ALA A 241 2.39 -15.74 -16.56
C ALA A 241 0.89 -15.70 -16.29
N TYR A 242 0.35 -14.50 -15.91
CA TYR A 242 -1.06 -14.34 -15.59
C TYR A 242 -1.69 -13.00 -16.03
N ALA A 243 -0.89 -12.04 -16.45
CA ALA A 243 -1.36 -10.72 -16.83
C ALA A 243 -0.36 -10.03 -17.78
N TRP A 244 -0.68 -8.82 -18.18
CA TRP A 244 0.16 -7.98 -19.03
C TRP A 244 0.18 -6.52 -18.56
N GLY A 245 1.13 -5.76 -19.07
CA GLY A 245 1.23 -4.32 -18.94
C GLY A 245 1.04 -3.62 -20.28
N GLU A 246 2.09 -2.91 -20.75
CA GLU A 246 2.05 -2.25 -22.05
C GLU A 246 2.06 -3.26 -23.20
N MET A 247 1.12 -3.09 -24.13
CA MET A 247 1.02 -3.86 -25.37
C MET A 247 0.83 -2.89 -26.53
N SER A 248 1.65 -3.00 -27.59
CA SER A 248 1.45 -2.20 -28.81
C SER A 248 0.24 -2.64 -29.62
N GLU A 249 -0.17 -3.89 -29.46
CA GLU A 249 -1.36 -4.51 -30.06
C GLU A 249 -1.85 -5.64 -29.15
N MET A 250 -3.16 -5.73 -28.94
CA MET A 250 -3.74 -6.79 -28.11
C MET A 250 -3.91 -8.08 -28.93
N PRO A 251 -3.28 -9.20 -28.52
CA PRO A 251 -3.37 -10.48 -29.24
C PRO A 251 -4.71 -11.22 -29.09
N ALA A 252 -5.53 -10.82 -28.12
CA ALA A 252 -6.83 -11.41 -27.83
C ALA A 252 -7.78 -10.36 -27.24
N ASP A 253 -9.08 -10.66 -27.24
CA ASP A 253 -10.17 -9.82 -26.68
C ASP A 253 -10.71 -10.34 -25.35
N THR A 254 -10.13 -11.44 -24.82
CA THR A 254 -10.51 -12.04 -23.56
C THR A 254 -9.28 -12.36 -22.69
N GLN A 255 -9.47 -12.37 -21.36
CA GLN A 255 -8.44 -12.75 -20.39
C GLN A 255 -7.96 -14.20 -20.66
N SER A 256 -8.90 -15.11 -20.87
CA SER A 256 -8.59 -16.52 -21.20
C SER A 256 -7.85 -16.65 -22.55
N GLY A 257 -8.19 -15.83 -23.52
CA GLY A 257 -7.46 -15.75 -24.80
C GLY A 257 -6.03 -15.26 -24.64
N MET A 258 -5.79 -14.30 -23.73
CA MET A 258 -4.44 -13.81 -23.40
C MET A 258 -3.61 -14.89 -22.69
N ILE A 259 -4.22 -15.68 -21.77
CA ILE A 259 -3.51 -16.80 -21.12
C ILE A 259 -3.07 -17.84 -22.18
N GLN A 260 -3.94 -18.22 -23.12
CA GLN A 260 -3.60 -19.10 -24.22
C GLN A 260 -2.51 -18.49 -25.14
N TRP A 261 -2.53 -17.18 -25.33
CA TRP A 261 -1.49 -16.49 -26.09
C TRP A 261 -0.13 -16.58 -25.40
N PHE A 262 -0.06 -16.40 -24.06
CA PHE A 262 1.18 -16.59 -23.29
C PHE A 262 1.75 -17.99 -23.48
N GLU A 263 0.92 -19.03 -23.46
CA GLU A 263 1.35 -20.42 -23.71
C GLU A 263 1.96 -20.57 -25.11
N ARG A 264 1.29 -20.03 -26.14
CA ARG A 264 1.83 -20.03 -27.51
C ARG A 264 3.15 -19.28 -27.63
N CYS A 265 3.35 -18.22 -26.85
CA CYS A 265 4.61 -17.47 -26.79
C CYS A 265 5.72 -18.21 -26.03
N GLY A 266 5.41 -19.32 -25.35
CA GLY A 266 6.36 -20.18 -24.65
C GLY A 266 6.45 -19.96 -23.15
N PHE A 267 5.54 -19.18 -22.56
CA PHE A 267 5.41 -19.08 -21.10
C PHE A 267 4.68 -20.29 -20.52
N LYS A 268 5.00 -20.59 -19.27
CA LYS A 268 4.13 -21.40 -18.44
C LYS A 268 3.01 -20.57 -17.85
N THR A 269 1.79 -21.08 -17.88
CA THR A 269 0.62 -20.55 -17.16
C THR A 269 0.20 -21.56 -16.11
N ASN A 270 -0.62 -21.16 -15.15
CA ASN A 270 -1.06 -22.12 -14.14
C ASN A 270 -2.07 -23.10 -14.74
N PRO A 271 -1.82 -24.43 -14.71
CA PRO A 271 -2.68 -25.42 -15.34
C PRO A 271 -4.07 -25.54 -14.69
N LEU A 272 -4.26 -24.99 -13.49
CA LEU A 272 -5.54 -24.95 -12.79
C LEU A 272 -6.39 -23.74 -13.18
N THR A 273 -5.89 -22.85 -14.05
CA THR A 273 -6.66 -21.70 -14.54
C THR A 273 -7.88 -22.19 -15.32
N LYS A 274 -9.05 -21.64 -15.01
CA LYS A 274 -10.35 -22.12 -15.55
C LYS A 274 -11.26 -20.94 -15.89
N LEU A 275 -11.99 -21.06 -17.01
CA LEU A 275 -13.08 -20.14 -17.32
C LEU A 275 -14.31 -20.55 -16.51
N CYS A 276 -14.75 -19.66 -15.62
CA CYS A 276 -15.94 -19.83 -14.79
C CYS A 276 -17.06 -18.88 -15.26
N ARG A 277 -18.29 -19.39 -15.33
CA ARG A 277 -19.48 -18.63 -15.70
C ARG A 277 -20.40 -18.49 -14.50
N GLY A 278 -20.72 -17.24 -14.15
CA GLY A 278 -21.58 -16.94 -13.01
C GLY A 278 -20.91 -17.17 -11.63
N LEU A 279 -21.62 -16.78 -10.58
CA LEU A 279 -21.15 -16.79 -9.19
C LEU A 279 -20.88 -18.21 -8.67
N ASP A 280 -21.80 -19.15 -8.92
CA ASP A 280 -21.71 -20.51 -8.36
C ASP A 280 -20.45 -21.25 -8.88
N ALA A 281 -20.07 -21.00 -10.14
CA ALA A 281 -18.87 -21.57 -10.70
C ALA A 281 -17.59 -21.00 -10.06
N LEU A 282 -17.60 -19.71 -9.68
CA LEU A 282 -16.49 -19.07 -8.96
C LEU A 282 -16.31 -19.67 -7.55
N LEU A 283 -17.40 -19.79 -6.79
CA LEU A 283 -17.38 -20.34 -5.43
C LEU A 283 -16.98 -21.81 -5.45
N LYS A 284 -17.50 -22.58 -6.41
CA LYS A 284 -17.09 -23.97 -6.60
C LYS A 284 -15.60 -24.09 -6.90
N PHE A 285 -15.06 -23.23 -7.77
CA PHE A 285 -13.62 -23.19 -8.06
C PHE A 285 -12.78 -22.92 -6.82
N HIS A 286 -13.17 -21.95 -5.98
CA HIS A 286 -12.48 -21.65 -4.73
C HIS A 286 -12.38 -22.88 -3.82
N HIS A 287 -13.50 -23.54 -3.56
CA HIS A 287 -13.53 -24.74 -2.71
C HIS A 287 -12.73 -25.92 -3.30
N GLU A 288 -12.76 -26.11 -4.65
CA GLU A 288 -11.96 -27.13 -5.34
C GLU A 288 -10.45 -26.88 -5.14
N ILE A 289 -10.00 -25.61 -5.28
CA ILE A 289 -8.59 -25.24 -5.12
C ILE A 289 -8.17 -25.28 -3.65
N GLU A 290 -9.02 -24.83 -2.71
CA GLU A 290 -8.76 -24.94 -1.28
C GLU A 290 -8.51 -26.38 -0.84
N ALA A 291 -9.36 -27.32 -1.30
CA ALA A 291 -9.22 -28.75 -1.00
C ALA A 291 -7.91 -29.34 -1.56
N GLN A 292 -7.41 -28.82 -2.68
CA GLN A 292 -6.17 -29.27 -3.32
C GLN A 292 -4.92 -28.57 -2.79
N ARG A 293 -5.04 -27.48 -2.01
CA ARG A 293 -3.93 -26.63 -1.56
C ARG A 293 -2.76 -27.43 -0.97
N GLY A 294 -3.06 -28.43 -0.17
CA GLY A 294 -2.04 -29.27 0.49
C GLY A 294 -1.22 -30.13 -0.46
N THR A 295 -1.77 -30.49 -1.62
CA THR A 295 -1.14 -31.38 -2.61
C THR A 295 -0.32 -30.63 -3.65
N LEU A 296 -0.48 -29.30 -3.74
CA LEU A 296 0.29 -28.49 -4.68
C LEU A 296 1.73 -28.33 -4.20
N ASP A 297 2.68 -28.45 -5.13
CA ASP A 297 4.12 -28.26 -4.83
C ASP A 297 4.52 -26.77 -4.77
N TYR A 298 3.58 -25.85 -4.73
CA TYR A 298 3.77 -24.42 -4.51
C TYR A 298 2.69 -23.88 -3.58
N ASP A 299 3.01 -22.78 -2.90
CA ASP A 299 2.08 -22.15 -1.98
C ASP A 299 1.09 -21.25 -2.72
N ILE A 300 -0.14 -21.23 -2.23
CA ILE A 300 -1.23 -20.35 -2.68
C ILE A 300 -1.96 -19.79 -1.47
N ASP A 301 -2.39 -18.53 -1.54
CA ASP A 301 -3.09 -17.84 -0.46
C ASP A 301 -4.58 -17.56 -0.76
N GLY A 302 -5.05 -18.04 -1.91
CA GLY A 302 -6.42 -17.89 -2.38
C GLY A 302 -6.53 -18.20 -3.86
N VAL A 303 -7.56 -17.63 -4.48
CA VAL A 303 -7.78 -17.64 -5.93
C VAL A 303 -8.01 -16.21 -6.43
N VAL A 304 -7.80 -15.96 -7.71
CA VAL A 304 -8.07 -14.66 -8.33
C VAL A 304 -9.15 -14.83 -9.39
N TYR A 305 -10.13 -13.95 -9.39
CA TYR A 305 -11.14 -13.85 -10.43
C TYR A 305 -10.92 -12.58 -11.24
N LYS A 306 -10.98 -12.69 -12.55
CA LYS A 306 -10.86 -11.58 -13.50
C LYS A 306 -12.00 -11.66 -14.51
N VAL A 307 -12.70 -10.57 -14.75
CA VAL A 307 -13.70 -10.51 -15.84
C VAL A 307 -13.03 -10.94 -17.15
N ASP A 308 -13.61 -11.89 -17.87
CA ASP A 308 -12.94 -12.47 -19.04
C ASP A 308 -12.91 -11.52 -20.24
N ARG A 309 -13.94 -10.72 -20.48
CA ARG A 309 -14.02 -9.73 -21.57
C ARG A 309 -13.14 -8.52 -21.30
N LEU A 310 -12.19 -8.22 -22.21
CA LEU A 310 -11.27 -7.10 -22.06
C LEU A 310 -11.94 -5.73 -22.26
N ASP A 311 -12.93 -5.63 -23.13
CA ASP A 311 -13.72 -4.40 -23.28
C ASP A 311 -14.49 -4.04 -22.00
N TRP A 312 -14.95 -5.05 -21.23
CA TRP A 312 -15.55 -4.81 -19.92
C TRP A 312 -14.51 -4.44 -18.87
N GLN A 313 -13.31 -5.06 -18.91
CA GLN A 313 -12.21 -4.64 -18.03
C GLN A 313 -11.85 -3.17 -18.25
N GLU A 314 -11.81 -2.73 -19.50
CA GLU A 314 -11.51 -1.36 -19.88
C GLU A 314 -12.59 -0.38 -19.36
N ARG A 315 -13.87 -0.68 -19.55
CA ARG A 315 -14.99 0.12 -19.04
C ARG A 315 -15.02 0.19 -17.53
N LEU A 316 -14.80 -0.93 -16.83
CA LEU A 316 -14.72 -1.00 -15.36
C LEU A 316 -13.57 -0.20 -14.81
N GLY A 317 -12.42 -0.24 -15.50
CA GLY A 317 -11.23 0.52 -15.12
C GLY A 317 -10.74 0.19 -13.72
N PHE A 318 -10.17 1.20 -13.07
CA PHE A 318 -9.49 1.06 -11.79
C PHE A 318 -10.09 2.00 -10.74
N VAL A 319 -9.97 1.65 -9.47
CA VAL A 319 -10.22 2.53 -8.32
C VAL A 319 -8.96 2.56 -7.50
N SER A 320 -8.37 3.76 -7.40
CA SER A 320 -7.17 3.91 -6.57
C SER A 320 -6.04 3.01 -7.04
N ARG A 321 -5.85 1.87 -6.38
CA ARG A 321 -4.79 0.90 -6.65
C ARG A 321 -5.28 -0.47 -7.11
N SER A 322 -6.57 -0.66 -7.25
CA SER A 322 -7.17 -1.96 -7.56
C SER A 322 -8.06 -1.89 -8.79
N PRO A 323 -8.04 -2.90 -9.66
CA PRO A 323 -8.98 -3.01 -10.76
C PRO A 323 -10.40 -3.33 -10.26
N ARG A 324 -11.44 -2.71 -10.82
CA ARG A 324 -12.83 -3.08 -10.51
C ARG A 324 -13.24 -4.42 -11.10
N TRP A 325 -12.48 -4.93 -12.05
CA TRP A 325 -12.75 -6.15 -12.79
C TRP A 325 -12.04 -7.39 -12.25
N ALA A 326 -11.29 -7.28 -11.18
CA ALA A 326 -10.60 -8.41 -10.55
C ALA A 326 -10.68 -8.35 -9.03
N VAL A 327 -10.69 -9.52 -8.39
CA VAL A 327 -10.68 -9.70 -6.94
C VAL A 327 -9.90 -10.95 -6.55
N ALA A 328 -9.20 -10.89 -5.42
CA ALA A 328 -8.55 -12.04 -4.80
C ALA A 328 -9.45 -12.61 -3.69
N HIS A 329 -9.92 -13.85 -3.86
CA HIS A 329 -10.68 -14.59 -2.86
C HIS A 329 -9.72 -15.45 -2.04
N LYS A 330 -9.47 -15.03 -0.80
CA LYS A 330 -8.46 -15.59 0.09
C LYS A 330 -8.95 -16.81 0.85
N PHE A 331 -8.03 -17.71 1.18
CA PHE A 331 -8.33 -18.84 2.08
C PHE A 331 -8.35 -18.42 3.55
N PRO A 332 -9.01 -19.21 4.43
CA PRO A 332 -9.01 -18.95 5.87
C PRO A 332 -7.61 -19.00 6.49
N ALA A 333 -7.45 -18.25 7.58
CA ALA A 333 -6.18 -18.06 8.27
C ALA A 333 -5.78 -19.20 9.20
N GLU A 334 -4.48 -19.48 9.31
CA GLU A 334 -3.94 -20.46 10.26
C GLU A 334 -3.82 -19.89 11.68
N ARG A 335 -4.02 -20.76 12.70
CA ARG A 335 -3.97 -20.42 14.12
C ARG A 335 -2.97 -21.31 14.87
N ALA A 336 -2.38 -20.78 15.94
CA ALA A 336 -1.55 -21.56 16.86
C ALA A 336 -1.75 -21.10 18.30
N ILE A 337 -1.24 -21.90 19.24
CA ILE A 337 -1.28 -21.61 20.68
C ILE A 337 0.17 -21.52 21.17
N THR A 338 0.48 -20.45 21.92
CA THR A 338 1.80 -20.23 22.47
C THR A 338 1.76 -19.50 23.81
N LEU A 339 2.91 -19.39 24.50
CA LEU A 339 3.04 -18.69 25.77
C LEU A 339 3.35 -17.21 25.54
N LEU A 340 2.63 -16.31 26.21
CA LEU A 340 2.92 -14.90 26.28
C LEU A 340 3.97 -14.64 27.37
N LYS A 341 5.18 -14.29 26.97
CA LYS A 341 6.31 -14.03 27.88
C LYS A 341 6.32 -12.64 28.46
N ASP A 342 5.98 -11.64 27.65
CA ASP A 342 6.04 -10.23 28.00
C ASP A 342 5.17 -9.38 27.07
N ILE A 343 4.92 -8.14 27.44
CA ILE A 343 4.25 -7.13 26.61
C ILE A 343 5.12 -5.88 26.53
N GLU A 344 5.65 -5.62 25.35
CA GLU A 344 6.48 -4.45 25.05
C GLU A 344 5.64 -3.33 24.45
N ILE A 345 5.85 -2.09 24.88
CA ILE A 345 5.20 -0.91 24.32
C ILE A 345 6.11 -0.27 23.27
N GLN A 346 5.66 -0.26 22.03
CA GLN A 346 6.31 0.46 20.94
C GLN A 346 5.66 1.83 20.76
N VAL A 347 6.49 2.87 20.56
CA VAL A 347 6.01 4.24 20.36
C VAL A 347 6.24 4.63 18.90
N GLY A 348 5.15 4.74 18.16
CA GLY A 348 5.20 5.07 16.74
C GLY A 348 5.46 6.57 16.49
N ARG A 349 5.70 6.93 15.25
CA ARG A 349 5.98 8.29 14.75
C ARG A 349 4.97 9.35 15.23
N THR A 350 3.70 9.01 15.31
CA THR A 350 2.63 9.91 15.78
C THR A 350 2.39 9.84 17.27
N GLY A 351 3.32 9.29 18.04
CA GLY A 351 3.21 9.09 19.48
C GLY A 351 2.35 7.90 19.91
N ALA A 352 1.72 7.19 19.00
CA ALA A 352 0.85 6.06 19.35
C ALA A 352 1.63 4.98 20.09
N LEU A 353 1.14 4.55 21.27
CA LEU A 353 1.67 3.46 22.05
C LEU A 353 0.99 2.16 21.60
N THR A 354 1.77 1.29 20.97
CA THR A 354 1.29 0.00 20.47
C THR A 354 1.86 -1.13 21.33
N PRO A 355 1.03 -1.89 22.05
CA PRO A 355 1.48 -3.05 22.80
C PRO A 355 1.75 -4.24 21.89
N VAL A 356 2.92 -4.87 22.07
CA VAL A 356 3.38 -6.04 21.32
C VAL A 356 3.60 -7.20 22.29
N ALA A 357 2.90 -8.29 22.08
CA ALA A 357 3.08 -9.54 22.81
C ALA A 357 4.41 -10.20 22.41
N LYS A 358 5.31 -10.45 23.35
CA LYS A 358 6.50 -11.28 23.20
C LYS A 358 6.13 -12.73 23.51
N LEU A 359 6.28 -13.59 22.52
CA LEU A 359 5.79 -14.97 22.56
C LEU A 359 6.93 -15.98 22.65
N GLU A 360 6.62 -17.16 23.24
CA GLU A 360 7.44 -18.33 22.97
C GLU A 360 7.34 -18.64 21.47
N PRO A 361 8.49 -18.87 20.77
CA PRO A 361 8.48 -19.12 19.33
C PRO A 361 7.56 -20.26 18.94
N VAL A 362 6.65 -20.03 18.00
CA VAL A 362 5.73 -21.04 17.48
C VAL A 362 5.58 -20.89 15.97
N THR A 363 5.49 -22.00 15.27
CA THR A 363 5.29 -21.99 13.82
C THR A 363 3.80 -21.81 13.47
N VAL A 364 3.47 -20.79 12.66
CA VAL A 364 2.14 -20.51 12.15
C VAL A 364 2.26 -20.10 10.68
N GLY A 365 1.53 -20.75 9.79
CA GLY A 365 1.60 -20.48 8.36
C GLY A 365 3.03 -20.61 7.80
N GLY A 366 3.77 -21.65 8.23
CA GLY A 366 5.13 -21.89 7.78
C GLY A 366 6.20 -20.91 8.28
N VAL A 367 5.88 -20.01 9.22
CA VAL A 367 6.82 -19.03 9.79
C VAL A 367 6.88 -19.12 11.30
N VAL A 368 8.08 -18.93 11.88
CA VAL A 368 8.27 -18.87 13.32
C VAL A 368 7.86 -17.50 13.83
N VAL A 369 6.83 -17.44 14.65
CA VAL A 369 6.25 -16.24 15.26
C VAL A 369 6.78 -16.09 16.69
N GLN A 370 7.36 -14.93 17.01
CA GLN A 370 7.84 -14.55 18.34
C GLN A 370 7.19 -13.27 18.87
N ASN A 371 6.54 -12.50 18.00
CA ASN A 371 5.85 -11.27 18.36
C ASN A 371 4.46 -11.26 17.74
N ALA A 372 3.48 -10.73 18.48
CA ALA A 372 2.12 -10.53 17.99
C ALA A 372 1.58 -9.19 18.50
N THR A 373 0.75 -8.53 17.69
CA THR A 373 0.15 -7.28 18.16
C THR A 373 -0.97 -7.54 19.18
N LEU A 374 -1.05 -6.64 20.14
CA LEU A 374 -2.18 -6.50 21.07
C LEU A 374 -2.99 -5.22 20.77
N HIS A 375 -2.71 -4.57 19.64
CA HIS A 375 -3.39 -3.41 19.08
C HIS A 375 -3.36 -2.16 19.96
N ASN A 376 -4.02 -2.18 21.12
CA ASN A 376 -4.13 -1.04 22.04
C ASN A 376 -4.51 -1.50 23.45
N ALA A 377 -4.60 -0.55 24.38
CA ALA A 377 -4.97 -0.81 25.77
C ALA A 377 -6.35 -1.45 25.92
N ASP A 378 -7.32 -1.05 25.09
CA ASP A 378 -8.68 -1.55 25.16
C ASP A 378 -8.77 -3.00 24.72
N GLU A 379 -7.94 -3.40 23.75
CA GLU A 379 -7.87 -4.80 23.31
C GLU A 379 -7.23 -5.70 24.37
N ILE A 380 -6.19 -5.23 25.07
CA ILE A 380 -5.61 -5.94 26.22
C ILE A 380 -6.69 -6.14 27.30
N ALA A 381 -7.43 -5.08 27.64
CA ALA A 381 -8.50 -5.15 28.63
C ALA A 381 -9.64 -6.07 28.18
N ARG A 382 -10.02 -6.03 26.90
CA ARG A 382 -11.06 -6.87 26.31
C ARG A 382 -10.72 -8.35 26.36
N LEU A 383 -9.47 -8.68 26.02
CA LEU A 383 -8.97 -10.05 26.01
C LEU A 383 -8.60 -10.53 27.42
N ASP A 384 -8.49 -9.61 28.38
CA ASP A 384 -7.92 -9.85 29.73
C ASP A 384 -6.59 -10.58 29.65
N VAL A 385 -5.71 -10.14 28.74
CA VAL A 385 -4.39 -10.76 28.51
C VAL A 385 -3.47 -10.41 29.67
N ARG A 386 -2.77 -11.43 30.20
CA ARG A 386 -1.80 -11.29 31.28
C ARG A 386 -0.48 -11.94 30.91
N ILE A 387 0.61 -11.37 31.37
CA ILE A 387 1.94 -11.99 31.18
C ILE A 387 1.95 -13.37 31.82
N GLY A 388 2.44 -14.37 31.10
CA GLY A 388 2.40 -15.78 31.47
C GLY A 388 1.18 -16.56 30.96
N ASP A 389 0.22 -15.90 30.31
CA ASP A 389 -0.93 -16.59 29.71
C ASP A 389 -0.51 -17.46 28.51
N THR A 390 -1.22 -18.57 28.35
CA THR A 390 -1.25 -19.27 27.06
C THR A 390 -2.26 -18.55 26.17
N VAL A 391 -1.77 -18.05 25.03
CA VAL A 391 -2.58 -17.24 24.09
C VAL A 391 -2.78 -17.98 22.77
N GLN A 392 -3.96 -17.80 22.18
CA GLN A 392 -4.22 -18.19 20.82
C GLN A 392 -3.82 -17.04 19.90
N ILE A 393 -2.94 -17.33 18.99
CA ILE A 393 -2.52 -16.38 17.95
C ILE A 393 -3.01 -16.85 16.60
N GLN A 394 -3.15 -15.91 15.70
CA GLN A 394 -3.52 -16.14 14.33
C GLN A 394 -2.54 -15.43 13.43
N ARG A 395 -2.14 -16.11 12.38
CA ARG A 395 -1.43 -15.51 11.26
C ARG A 395 -2.26 -15.74 10.01
N ALA A 396 -2.86 -14.68 9.54
CA ALA A 396 -3.69 -14.72 8.36
C ALA A 396 -2.87 -14.22 7.18
N GLY A 397 -2.58 -15.09 6.19
CA GLY A 397 -1.70 -14.77 5.08
C GLY A 397 -0.31 -14.35 5.60
N ASP A 398 0.42 -13.48 4.93
CA ASP A 398 1.84 -13.22 5.21
C ASP A 398 2.10 -11.94 6.06
N VAL A 399 1.23 -11.61 7.03
CA VAL A 399 1.30 -10.34 7.78
C VAL A 399 1.34 -10.55 9.31
N ILE A 400 1.41 -9.49 10.15
CA ILE A 400 1.69 -9.53 11.59
C ILE A 400 0.79 -10.49 12.36
N PRO A 401 1.32 -11.44 13.16
CA PRO A 401 0.55 -12.25 14.07
C PRO A 401 -0.19 -11.40 15.10
N GLN A 402 -1.42 -11.76 15.44
CA GLN A 402 -2.19 -11.14 16.52
C GLN A 402 -2.59 -12.14 17.59
N VAL A 403 -2.80 -11.64 18.77
CA VAL A 403 -3.41 -12.38 19.86
C VAL A 403 -4.94 -12.33 19.69
N LEU A 404 -5.57 -13.48 19.48
CA LEU A 404 -7.02 -13.62 19.35
C LEU A 404 -7.74 -13.74 20.66
N GLY A 405 -7.08 -14.39 21.65
CA GLY A 405 -7.66 -14.69 22.93
C GLY A 405 -6.72 -15.44 23.85
N VAL A 406 -7.17 -15.68 25.05
CA VAL A 406 -6.45 -16.38 26.11
C VAL A 406 -7.08 -17.75 26.33
N VAL A 407 -6.25 -18.78 26.51
CA VAL A 407 -6.69 -20.11 26.96
C VAL A 407 -6.74 -20.07 28.49
N THR A 408 -7.90 -19.64 29.03
CA THR A 408 -8.07 -19.31 30.43
C THR A 408 -7.82 -20.50 31.38
N GLU A 409 -8.07 -21.74 30.92
CA GLU A 409 -7.81 -22.96 31.65
C GLU A 409 -6.31 -23.20 31.93
N LYS A 410 -5.44 -22.58 31.14
CA LYS A 410 -3.98 -22.67 31.25
C LYS A 410 -3.34 -21.45 31.93
N ARG A 411 -4.14 -20.52 32.43
CA ARG A 411 -3.63 -19.31 33.10
C ARG A 411 -2.90 -19.66 34.38
N PRO A 412 -1.69 -19.14 34.60
CA PRO A 412 -0.96 -19.34 35.86
C PRO A 412 -1.73 -18.75 37.05
N ARG A 413 -1.70 -19.44 38.17
CA ARG A 413 -2.28 -18.92 39.42
C ARG A 413 -1.54 -17.66 39.85
N GLY A 414 -2.26 -16.58 40.10
CA GLY A 414 -1.71 -15.29 40.54
C GLY A 414 -1.27 -14.35 39.38
N ALA A 415 -1.51 -14.70 38.13
CA ALA A 415 -1.28 -13.79 37.01
C ALA A 415 -2.08 -12.49 37.17
N LYS A 416 -1.36 -11.35 37.22
CA LYS A 416 -1.96 -10.03 37.44
C LYS A 416 -2.45 -9.43 36.11
N PRO A 417 -3.56 -8.66 36.10
CA PRO A 417 -3.94 -7.86 34.93
C PRO A 417 -2.78 -6.96 34.49
N TYR A 418 -2.64 -6.80 33.18
CA TYR A 418 -1.62 -5.89 32.63
C TYR A 418 -2.08 -4.44 32.78
N GLU A 419 -1.22 -3.62 33.39
CA GLU A 419 -1.45 -2.19 33.53
C GLU A 419 -0.79 -1.44 32.37
N PHE A 420 -1.60 -0.84 31.51
CA PHE A 420 -1.08 -0.04 30.40
C PHE A 420 -0.42 1.23 30.94
N PRO A 421 0.77 1.62 30.44
CA PRO A 421 1.53 2.76 30.99
C PRO A 421 0.79 4.09 30.79
N LYS A 422 0.78 4.91 31.84
CA LYS A 422 0.23 6.28 31.84
C LYS A 422 1.26 7.32 31.43
N VAL A 423 2.52 6.93 31.38
CA VAL A 423 3.64 7.75 30.91
C VAL A 423 4.38 7.02 29.79
N CYS A 424 4.94 7.78 28.88
CA CYS A 424 5.70 7.21 27.77
C CYS A 424 6.96 6.50 28.32
N PRO A 425 7.32 5.32 27.79
CA PRO A 425 8.57 4.64 28.18
C PRO A 425 9.84 5.37 27.69
N CYS A 426 9.73 6.52 27.05
CA CYS A 426 10.86 7.33 26.66
C CYS A 426 11.58 7.96 27.88
N PRO A 427 12.87 8.35 27.77
CA PRO A 427 13.62 8.94 28.87
C PRO A 427 13.01 10.22 29.47
N LEU A 428 12.13 10.89 28.73
CA LEU A 428 11.45 12.12 29.21
C LEU A 428 10.21 11.82 30.05
N HIS A 429 9.71 10.58 30.06
CA HIS A 429 8.50 10.16 30.77
C HIS A 429 7.32 11.11 30.55
N THR A 430 7.15 11.55 29.30
CA THR A 430 6.05 12.45 28.91
C THR A 430 4.70 11.79 29.13
N ASP A 431 3.68 12.61 29.38
CA ASP A 431 2.31 12.11 29.61
C ASP A 431 1.79 11.34 28.39
N VAL A 432 1.00 10.34 28.68
CA VAL A 432 0.25 9.59 27.68
C VAL A 432 -1.22 9.99 27.77
N VAL A 433 -1.74 10.52 26.69
CA VAL A 433 -3.16 10.93 26.58
C VAL A 433 -3.87 10.09 25.53
N ARG A 434 -5.18 9.94 25.66
CA ARG A 434 -6.00 9.37 24.60
C ARG A 434 -6.49 10.45 23.67
N ASP A 435 -6.48 10.18 22.36
CA ASP A 435 -7.09 11.05 21.38
C ASP A 435 -8.56 11.29 21.74
N GLN A 436 -9.03 12.53 21.64
CA GLN A 436 -10.46 12.82 21.72
C GLN A 436 -11.07 12.72 20.33
N THR A 437 -12.23 12.10 20.24
CA THR A 437 -13.04 12.09 19.01
C THR A 437 -13.65 13.48 18.78
N ALA A 438 -14.14 13.75 17.59
CA ALA A 438 -14.85 14.99 17.28
C ALA A 438 -16.10 15.22 18.18
N THR A 439 -16.59 14.16 18.84
CA THR A 439 -17.72 14.19 19.80
C THR A 439 -17.26 14.35 21.24
N GLY A 440 -15.94 14.49 21.51
CA GLY A 440 -15.38 14.64 22.85
C GLY A 440 -15.23 13.32 23.61
N GLU A 441 -15.47 12.18 23.00
CA GLU A 441 -15.24 10.85 23.60
C GLU A 441 -13.76 10.45 23.51
N GLU A 442 -13.27 9.68 24.50
CA GLU A 442 -11.91 9.14 24.44
C GLU A 442 -11.74 8.12 23.32
N GLY A 443 -10.74 8.32 22.46
CA GLY A 443 -10.35 7.37 21.43
C GLY A 443 -9.59 6.16 21.99
N ALA A 444 -9.50 5.09 21.21
CA ALA A 444 -8.81 3.86 21.61
C ALA A 444 -7.28 3.96 21.64
N ILE A 445 -6.70 4.99 21.01
CA ILE A 445 -5.24 5.14 20.84
C ILE A 445 -4.69 6.02 21.95
N ALA A 446 -3.81 5.45 22.77
CA ALA A 446 -3.01 6.17 23.74
C ALA A 446 -1.77 6.77 23.05
N ARG A 447 -1.45 8.04 23.32
CA ARG A 447 -0.34 8.76 22.66
C ARG A 447 0.55 9.47 23.64
N CYS A 448 1.83 9.39 23.38
CA CYS A 448 2.85 10.22 23.99
C CYS A 448 2.73 11.67 23.51
N THR A 449 2.64 12.62 24.42
CA THR A 449 2.53 14.06 24.12
C THR A 449 3.87 14.72 23.77
N GLY A 450 4.97 13.99 23.81
CA GLY A 450 6.32 14.53 23.65
C GLY A 450 6.70 14.93 22.22
N GLU A 451 5.90 14.54 21.20
CA GLU A 451 6.16 14.84 19.79
C GLU A 451 7.64 14.68 19.41
N PHE A 452 8.25 15.69 18.78
CA PHE A 452 9.67 15.68 18.41
C PHE A 452 10.65 15.77 19.59
N ALA A 453 10.19 16.16 20.79
CA ALA A 453 11.02 16.10 21.98
C ALA A 453 11.19 14.65 22.47
N CYS A 454 10.20 13.78 22.24
CA CYS A 454 10.29 12.36 22.52
C CYS A 454 11.31 11.69 21.58
N PRO A 455 12.42 11.12 22.10
CA PRO A 455 13.43 10.48 21.25
C PRO A 455 12.89 9.37 20.36
N TYR A 456 11.91 8.60 20.84
CA TYR A 456 11.29 7.53 20.07
C TYR A 456 10.51 8.07 18.87
N GLN A 457 9.70 9.12 19.06
CA GLN A 457 8.99 9.75 17.96
C GLN A 457 9.95 10.42 16.97
N ALA A 458 10.98 11.10 17.47
CA ALA A 458 11.99 11.74 16.61
C ALA A 458 12.74 10.73 15.75
N VAL A 459 13.12 9.58 16.31
CA VAL A 459 13.75 8.48 15.58
C VAL A 459 12.80 7.92 14.53
N GLU A 460 11.55 7.67 14.88
CA GLU A 460 10.56 7.16 13.93
C GLU A 460 10.24 8.16 12.81
N HIS A 461 10.28 9.46 13.08
CA HIS A 461 10.19 10.50 12.05
C HIS A 461 11.39 10.45 11.08
N LEU A 462 12.60 10.26 11.58
CA LEU A 462 13.80 10.14 10.76
C LEU A 462 13.78 8.85 9.92
N LYS A 463 13.35 7.72 10.49
CA LYS A 463 13.16 6.47 9.76
C LYS A 463 12.14 6.64 8.63
N HIS A 464 11.01 7.29 8.92
CA HIS A 464 10.03 7.64 7.89
C HIS A 464 10.65 8.50 6.79
N PHE A 465 11.40 9.52 7.16
CA PHE A 465 12.03 10.45 6.23
C PHE A 465 12.98 9.75 5.24
N VAL A 466 13.84 8.84 5.73
CA VAL A 466 14.79 8.11 4.87
C VAL A 466 14.17 6.90 4.17
N SER A 467 12.93 6.56 4.49
CA SER A 467 12.25 5.39 3.93
C SER A 467 12.08 5.48 2.41
N ARG A 468 11.92 4.32 1.76
CA ARG A 468 11.81 4.17 0.31
C ARG A 468 10.74 5.06 -0.34
N ARG A 469 9.63 5.31 0.35
CA ARG A 469 8.52 6.14 -0.15
C ARG A 469 8.74 7.63 0.04
N ALA A 470 9.62 8.01 0.97
CA ALA A 470 10.02 9.39 1.23
C ALA A 470 11.30 9.72 0.43
N PHE A 471 12.43 9.95 1.10
CA PHE A 471 13.67 10.30 0.41
C PHE A 471 14.43 9.10 -0.13
N ASP A 472 14.18 7.87 0.35
CA ASP A 472 14.81 6.64 -0.14
C ASP A 472 16.36 6.73 -0.13
N ILE A 473 16.93 7.01 1.03
CA ILE A 473 18.37 7.18 1.19
C ILE A 473 18.99 5.82 1.54
N ASP A 474 19.68 5.23 0.56
CA ASP A 474 20.37 3.96 0.76
C ASP A 474 21.50 4.09 1.79
N GLY A 475 21.67 3.06 2.63
CA GLY A 475 22.65 3.06 3.70
C GLY A 475 22.20 3.72 5.01
N LEU A 476 20.99 4.33 5.04
CA LEU A 476 20.34 4.84 6.26
C LEU A 476 19.10 4.00 6.61
N GLY A 477 19.31 2.74 6.97
CA GLY A 477 18.25 1.90 7.53
C GLY A 477 17.92 2.26 8.99
N ASP A 478 16.94 1.57 9.58
CA ASP A 478 16.45 1.84 10.94
C ASP A 478 17.56 1.86 11.98
N LYS A 479 18.45 0.86 11.95
CA LYS A 479 19.58 0.75 12.88
C LYS A 479 20.57 1.90 12.75
N GLN A 480 20.86 2.35 11.54
CA GLN A 480 21.77 3.47 11.29
C GLN A 480 21.16 4.80 11.77
N ILE A 481 19.87 4.99 11.57
CA ILE A 481 19.15 6.17 12.06
C ILE A 481 19.13 6.19 13.59
N GLU A 482 18.84 5.07 14.25
CA GLU A 482 18.91 4.95 15.72
C GLU A 482 20.29 5.32 16.23
N LEU A 483 21.34 4.70 15.69
CA LEU A 483 22.74 4.94 16.06
C LEU A 483 23.13 6.42 15.86
N PHE A 484 22.80 7.01 14.71
CA PHE A 484 23.15 8.41 14.43
C PHE A 484 22.38 9.39 15.29
N TYR A 485 21.14 9.07 15.64
CA TYR A 485 20.34 9.88 16.56
C TYR A 485 20.89 9.81 17.98
N GLU A 486 21.19 8.62 18.50
CA GLU A 486 21.78 8.42 19.83
C GLU A 486 23.14 9.14 19.97
N GLN A 487 23.98 9.05 18.94
CA GLN A 487 25.28 9.71 18.91
C GLN A 487 25.21 11.22 18.62
N GLY A 488 24.01 11.79 18.46
CA GLY A 488 23.81 13.22 18.18
C GLY A 488 24.28 13.67 16.80
N ARG A 489 24.54 12.73 15.87
CA ARG A 489 25.02 13.03 14.51
C ARG A 489 23.89 13.53 13.60
N VAL A 490 22.69 13.00 13.80
CA VAL A 490 21.45 13.37 13.09
C VAL A 490 20.37 13.54 14.14
N LYS A 491 19.77 14.72 14.22
CA LYS A 491 18.63 15.04 15.11
C LYS A 491 17.38 15.40 14.31
N GLU A 492 17.55 15.91 13.11
CA GLU A 492 16.46 16.27 12.21
C GLU A 492 16.84 15.98 10.74
N PRO A 493 15.88 15.95 9.79
CA PRO A 493 16.11 15.58 8.40
C PRO A 493 17.19 16.40 7.69
N ALA A 494 17.26 17.71 7.94
CA ALA A 494 18.29 18.58 7.34
C ALA A 494 19.71 18.17 7.70
N ASP A 495 19.91 17.58 8.89
CA ASP A 495 21.24 17.14 9.35
C ASP A 495 21.83 16.04 8.48
N ILE A 496 20.98 15.23 7.84
CA ILE A 496 21.40 14.15 6.95
C ILE A 496 22.17 14.72 5.75
N PHE A 497 21.66 15.79 5.16
CA PHE A 497 22.28 16.43 4.00
C PHE A 497 23.56 17.21 4.32
N THR A 498 23.86 17.44 5.61
CA THR A 498 25.10 18.09 6.07
C THR A 498 26.13 17.08 6.61
N LEU A 499 25.84 15.78 6.63
CA LEU A 499 26.73 14.74 7.16
C LEU A 499 28.12 14.75 6.51
N GLU A 500 28.17 14.84 5.16
CA GLU A 500 29.43 14.85 4.43
C GLU A 500 30.30 16.06 4.80
N GLN A 501 29.73 17.25 4.84
CA GLN A 501 30.42 18.50 5.22
C GLN A 501 30.96 18.44 6.64
N ARG A 502 30.26 17.73 7.54
CA ARG A 502 30.64 17.57 8.95
C ARG A 502 31.54 16.36 9.19
N ASN A 503 31.84 15.54 8.15
CA ASN A 503 32.51 14.26 8.34
C ASN A 503 33.93 14.39 8.91
N SER A 504 34.62 15.50 8.67
CA SER A 504 35.93 15.78 9.29
C SER A 504 35.88 15.81 10.84
N LYS A 505 34.68 16.14 11.41
CA LYS A 505 34.43 16.18 12.85
C LYS A 505 33.79 14.91 13.38
N ILE A 506 32.80 14.35 12.62
CA ILE A 506 32.01 13.21 13.09
C ILE A 506 32.62 11.85 12.75
N ARG A 507 33.55 11.80 11.80
CA ARG A 507 34.38 10.63 11.43
C ARG A 507 33.58 9.34 11.31
N LEU A 508 32.63 9.32 10.35
CA LEU A 508 31.73 8.17 10.15
C LEU A 508 32.47 6.86 9.87
N GLN A 509 33.64 6.94 9.22
CA GLN A 509 34.47 5.77 8.93
C GLN A 509 35.05 5.07 10.18
N GLU A 510 35.02 5.72 11.35
CA GLU A 510 35.42 5.16 12.63
C GLU A 510 34.26 4.53 13.41
N VAL A 511 33.04 4.61 12.87
CA VAL A 511 31.84 4.01 13.46
C VAL A 511 31.79 2.53 13.10
N GLU A 512 31.50 1.68 14.08
CA GLU A 512 31.34 0.24 13.89
C GLU A 512 30.32 -0.05 12.78
N GLY A 513 30.71 -0.88 11.80
CA GLY A 513 29.90 -1.18 10.62
C GLY A 513 30.02 -0.17 9.46
N PHE A 514 30.77 0.93 9.61
CA PHE A 514 31.07 1.89 8.56
C PHE A 514 32.56 1.91 8.20
N GLY A 515 32.90 1.32 7.06
CA GLY A 515 34.22 1.51 6.45
C GLY A 515 34.22 2.64 5.43
N GLU A 516 35.39 3.01 4.91
CA GLU A 516 35.52 4.10 3.88
C GLU A 516 34.60 3.91 2.69
N THR A 517 34.44 2.69 2.21
CA THR A 517 33.55 2.37 1.09
C THR A 517 32.06 2.61 1.45
N SER A 518 31.65 2.20 2.66
CA SER A 518 30.26 2.41 3.12
C SER A 518 29.94 3.89 3.28
N VAL A 519 30.87 4.67 3.83
CA VAL A 519 30.72 6.13 4.00
C VAL A 519 30.63 6.82 2.66
N ARG A 520 31.50 6.47 1.70
CA ARG A 520 31.45 7.02 0.35
C ARG A 520 30.13 6.69 -0.34
N ASN A 521 29.65 5.47 -0.25
CA ASN A 521 28.37 5.05 -0.83
C ASN A 521 27.18 5.79 -0.18
N LEU A 522 27.22 5.97 1.14
CA LEU A 522 26.21 6.75 1.87
C LEU A 522 26.16 8.20 1.38
N PHE A 523 27.30 8.86 1.28
CA PHE A 523 27.33 10.25 0.79
C PHE A 523 26.86 10.36 -0.66
N ALA A 524 27.21 9.42 -1.52
CA ALA A 524 26.69 9.34 -2.87
C ALA A 524 25.16 9.16 -2.90
N ALA A 525 24.60 8.31 -2.02
CA ALA A 525 23.17 8.12 -1.88
C ALA A 525 22.45 9.38 -1.39
N ILE A 526 23.02 10.09 -0.40
CA ILE A 526 22.49 11.37 0.08
C ILE A 526 22.53 12.43 -1.04
N ALA A 527 23.64 12.52 -1.77
CA ALA A 527 23.80 13.46 -2.87
C ALA A 527 22.78 13.22 -3.99
N ALA A 528 22.53 11.95 -4.32
CA ALA A 528 21.52 11.57 -5.33
C ALA A 528 20.08 11.96 -4.94
N ARG A 529 19.80 12.20 -3.67
CA ARG A 529 18.49 12.60 -3.15
C ARG A 529 18.35 14.08 -2.85
N ARG A 530 19.32 14.88 -3.21
CA ARG A 530 19.19 16.35 -3.16
C ARG A 530 18.18 16.90 -4.17
N GLU A 531 17.84 16.14 -5.18
CA GLU A 531 16.73 16.42 -6.08
C GLU A 531 15.58 15.47 -5.79
N ILE A 532 14.39 16.01 -5.44
CA ILE A 532 13.25 15.24 -4.98
C ILE A 532 11.95 15.75 -5.62
N ALA A 533 11.03 14.84 -5.98
CA ALA A 533 9.70 15.18 -6.48
C ALA A 533 8.85 15.79 -5.35
N LEU A 534 8.00 16.77 -5.69
CA LEU A 534 7.19 17.52 -4.73
C LEU A 534 6.32 16.61 -3.84
N GLU A 535 5.68 15.61 -4.43
CA GLU A 535 4.84 14.66 -3.69
C GLU A 535 5.64 13.85 -2.67
N ARG A 536 6.85 13.45 -3.01
CA ARG A 536 7.74 12.73 -2.09
C ARG A 536 8.24 13.61 -0.97
N PHE A 537 8.53 14.87 -1.28
CA PHE A 537 8.93 15.86 -0.28
C PHE A 537 7.81 16.12 0.72
N ILE A 538 6.57 16.39 0.25
CA ILE A 538 5.40 16.57 1.11
C ILE A 538 5.16 15.35 2.00
N TYR A 539 5.23 14.15 1.42
CA TYR A 539 5.07 12.90 2.17
C TYR A 539 6.15 12.73 3.25
N ALA A 540 7.41 13.07 2.93
CA ALA A 540 8.55 12.94 3.83
C ALA A 540 8.49 13.85 5.06
N LEU A 541 7.74 14.96 4.99
CA LEU A 541 7.49 15.81 6.15
C LEU A 541 6.81 15.07 7.30
N GLY A 542 6.15 13.96 6.99
CA GLY A 542 5.53 13.10 7.99
C GLY A 542 4.35 13.71 8.72
N ILE A 543 3.69 14.70 8.12
CA ILE A 543 2.50 15.37 8.66
C ILE A 543 1.39 14.34 8.90
N ARG A 544 0.74 14.41 10.04
CA ARG A 544 -0.37 13.51 10.38
C ARG A 544 -1.46 13.62 9.30
N HIS A 545 -2.06 12.51 8.92
CA HIS A 545 -3.08 12.42 7.86
C HIS A 545 -2.61 12.80 6.43
N VAL A 546 -1.34 13.19 6.26
CA VAL A 546 -0.74 13.41 4.95
C VAL A 546 0.10 12.19 4.56
N GLY A 547 -0.51 11.26 3.85
CA GLY A 547 0.18 10.09 3.30
C GLY A 547 0.62 10.31 1.86
N GLU A 548 1.04 9.23 1.20
CA GLU A 548 1.58 9.26 -0.16
C GLU A 548 0.57 9.83 -1.17
N THR A 549 -0.67 9.33 -1.16
CA THR A 549 -1.71 9.79 -2.11
C THR A 549 -2.19 11.21 -1.82
N THR A 550 -2.33 11.60 -0.56
CA THR A 550 -2.60 13.00 -0.19
C THR A 550 -1.47 13.90 -0.68
N ALA A 551 -0.22 13.48 -0.48
CA ALA A 551 0.94 14.23 -0.95
C ALA A 551 0.91 14.40 -2.49
N VAL A 552 0.52 13.35 -3.23
CA VAL A 552 0.31 13.43 -4.69
C VAL A 552 -0.83 14.38 -5.04
N ALA A 553 -1.98 14.31 -4.34
CA ALA A 553 -3.11 15.21 -4.58
C ALA A 553 -2.74 16.67 -4.30
N LEU A 554 -2.07 16.94 -3.18
CA LEU A 554 -1.57 18.27 -2.83
C LEU A 554 -0.53 18.77 -3.84
N ALA A 555 0.43 17.93 -4.22
CA ALA A 555 1.46 18.28 -5.20
C ALA A 555 0.83 18.65 -6.56
N ARG A 556 -0.13 17.86 -7.04
CA ARG A 556 -0.86 18.13 -8.29
C ARG A 556 -1.74 19.37 -8.18
N GLY A 557 -2.37 19.60 -7.01
CA GLY A 557 -3.23 20.76 -6.76
C GLY A 557 -2.46 22.07 -6.84
N TYR A 558 -1.30 22.12 -6.21
CA TYR A 558 -0.47 23.32 -6.09
C TYR A 558 0.63 23.44 -7.17
N GLY A 559 1.08 22.34 -7.74
CA GLY A 559 2.09 22.30 -8.82
C GLY A 559 3.51 22.51 -8.36
N SER A 560 3.79 23.42 -7.42
CA SER A 560 5.12 23.75 -6.91
C SER A 560 5.18 23.78 -5.40
N TRP A 561 6.38 23.58 -4.85
CA TRP A 561 6.64 23.72 -3.41
C TRP A 561 6.26 25.09 -2.87
N GLN A 562 6.64 26.16 -3.57
CA GLN A 562 6.36 27.52 -3.12
C GLN A 562 4.85 27.77 -2.99
N ALA A 563 4.07 27.39 -3.99
CA ALA A 563 2.61 27.56 -3.96
C ALA A 563 1.97 26.75 -2.82
N PHE A 564 2.41 25.51 -2.59
CA PHE A 564 1.93 24.68 -1.48
C PHE A 564 2.31 25.26 -0.13
N HIS A 565 3.57 25.67 0.05
CA HIS A 565 4.07 26.23 1.31
C HIS A 565 3.36 27.53 1.66
N ASP A 566 3.20 28.45 0.70
CA ASP A 566 2.48 29.71 0.90
C ASP A 566 1.01 29.49 1.29
N ALA A 567 0.35 28.50 0.67
CA ALA A 567 -1.00 28.12 1.05
C ALA A 567 -1.06 27.58 2.48
N CYS A 568 -0.12 26.71 2.87
CA CYS A 568 -0.04 26.20 4.25
C CYS A 568 0.20 27.32 5.28
N LEU A 569 1.03 28.32 4.96
CA LEU A 569 1.26 29.47 5.83
C LEU A 569 0.04 30.38 5.96
N LYS A 570 -0.76 30.54 4.91
CA LYS A 570 -2.05 31.25 4.97
C LYS A 570 -3.06 30.47 5.79
N LEU A 571 -3.17 29.17 5.55
CA LEU A 571 -4.04 28.27 6.31
C LEU A 571 -3.73 28.29 7.81
N ALA A 572 -2.44 28.31 8.19
CA ALA A 572 -1.98 28.42 9.56
C ALA A 572 -2.39 29.74 10.24
N LYS A 573 -2.71 30.77 9.46
CA LYS A 573 -3.21 32.08 9.94
C LYS A 573 -4.74 32.16 9.94
N GLY A 574 -5.44 31.08 9.57
CA GLY A 574 -6.90 31.03 9.54
C GLY A 574 -7.53 31.63 8.29
N ASP A 575 -6.85 31.54 7.13
CA ASP A 575 -7.37 32.03 5.85
C ASP A 575 -8.44 31.06 5.31
N ASP A 576 -9.70 31.48 5.35
CA ASP A 576 -10.85 30.69 4.94
C ASP A 576 -10.90 30.43 3.41
N ASP A 577 -10.40 31.36 2.59
CA ASP A 577 -10.34 31.17 1.14
C ASP A 577 -9.36 30.03 0.79
N THR A 578 -8.21 30.00 1.44
CA THR A 578 -7.23 28.92 1.28
C THR A 578 -7.78 27.57 1.79
N ARG A 579 -8.56 27.59 2.90
CA ARG A 579 -9.24 26.38 3.39
C ARG A 579 -10.21 25.81 2.35
N GLN A 580 -11.07 26.67 1.76
CA GLN A 580 -12.01 26.29 0.72
C GLN A 580 -11.31 25.80 -0.56
N ASP A 581 -10.20 26.42 -0.95
CA ASP A 581 -9.39 26.00 -2.10
C ASP A 581 -8.80 24.61 -1.89
N MET A 582 -8.33 24.29 -0.67
CA MET A 582 -7.83 22.95 -0.32
C MET A 582 -8.95 21.91 -0.29
N ASP A 583 -10.10 22.23 0.29
CA ASP A 583 -11.27 21.34 0.35
C ASP A 583 -11.84 21.02 -1.04
N ALA A 584 -11.67 21.93 -2.00
CA ALA A 584 -12.04 21.69 -3.39
C ALA A 584 -11.13 20.67 -4.12
N LEU A 585 -9.96 20.36 -3.58
CA LEU A 585 -9.10 19.29 -4.13
C LEU A 585 -9.73 17.93 -3.86
N ASP A 586 -9.79 17.08 -4.88
CA ASP A 586 -10.30 15.72 -4.69
C ASP A 586 -9.50 14.98 -3.61
N GLN A 587 -10.21 14.28 -2.71
CA GLN A 587 -9.66 13.49 -1.61
C GLN A 587 -8.98 14.30 -0.48
N ILE A 588 -9.04 15.62 -0.49
CA ILE A 588 -8.57 16.47 0.61
C ILE A 588 -9.78 16.90 1.44
N GLY A 589 -9.92 16.40 2.65
CA GLY A 589 -11.01 16.74 3.57
C GLY A 589 -10.51 17.47 4.81
N ASP A 590 -11.45 17.91 5.66
CA ASP A 590 -11.20 18.70 6.87
C ASP A 590 -10.05 18.16 7.76
N THR A 591 -9.98 16.86 7.95
CA THR A 591 -8.93 16.25 8.80
C THR A 591 -7.51 16.48 8.26
N VAL A 592 -7.32 16.45 6.94
CA VAL A 592 -6.04 16.75 6.30
C VAL A 592 -5.73 18.22 6.41
N ILE A 593 -6.73 19.08 6.15
CA ILE A 593 -6.62 20.53 6.19
C ILE A 593 -6.25 20.99 7.61
N ASP A 594 -6.94 20.47 8.62
CA ASP A 594 -6.64 20.78 10.02
C ASP A 594 -5.24 20.29 10.42
N SER A 595 -4.80 19.12 9.95
CA SER A 595 -3.45 18.64 10.22
C SER A 595 -2.37 19.49 9.58
N LEU A 596 -2.60 19.99 8.37
CA LEU A 596 -1.70 20.93 7.70
C LEU A 596 -1.67 22.29 8.45
N ARG A 597 -2.85 22.82 8.82
CA ARG A 597 -2.95 24.05 9.60
C ARG A 597 -2.15 23.93 10.89
N ASP A 598 -2.41 22.90 11.68
CA ASP A 598 -1.79 22.73 13.00
C ASP A 598 -0.27 22.52 12.88
N TYR A 599 0.17 21.73 11.90
CA TYR A 599 1.59 21.50 11.64
C TYR A 599 2.34 22.81 11.28
N PHE A 600 1.76 23.63 10.38
CA PHE A 600 2.38 24.88 9.96
C PHE A 600 2.09 26.07 10.90
N ALA A 601 1.14 25.94 11.84
CA ALA A 601 0.98 26.90 12.93
C ALA A 601 2.17 26.88 13.90
N GLU A 602 2.81 25.71 14.08
CA GLU A 602 3.96 25.56 14.95
C GLU A 602 5.25 26.14 14.34
N ALA A 603 5.83 27.15 15.01
CA ALA A 603 7.05 27.83 14.55
C ALA A 603 8.26 26.88 14.43
N HIS A 604 8.31 25.86 15.29
CA HIS A 604 9.35 24.84 15.27
C HIS A 604 9.28 24.01 13.98
N ASN A 605 8.09 23.55 13.58
CA ASN A 605 7.91 22.78 12.37
C ASN A 605 8.26 23.58 11.11
N ARG A 606 7.82 24.85 11.04
CA ARG A 606 8.18 25.73 9.92
C ARG A 606 9.69 25.84 9.73
N ARG A 607 10.44 26.14 10.81
CA ARG A 607 11.91 26.23 10.75
C ARG A 607 12.58 24.93 10.28
N ARG A 608 12.07 23.78 10.71
CA ARG A 608 12.59 22.48 10.27
C ARG A 608 12.35 22.26 8.78
N VAL A 609 11.16 22.58 8.32
CA VAL A 609 10.80 22.47 6.89
C VAL A 609 11.63 23.41 6.03
N GLU A 610 11.79 24.67 6.45
CA GLU A 610 12.61 25.66 5.76
C GLU A 610 14.08 25.20 5.66
N ARG A 611 14.68 24.78 6.79
CA ARG A 611 16.03 24.21 6.81
C ARG A 611 16.20 22.99 5.88
N LEU A 612 15.18 22.14 5.80
CA LEU A 612 15.21 21.01 4.91
C LEU A 612 15.10 21.45 3.45
N ALA A 613 14.19 22.36 3.14
CA ALA A 613 14.00 22.88 1.78
C ALA A 613 15.26 23.59 1.24
N GLU A 614 16.07 24.21 2.11
CA GLU A 614 17.38 24.80 1.73
C GLU A 614 18.42 23.74 1.31
N GLN A 615 18.27 22.49 1.71
CA GLN A 615 19.22 21.41 1.43
C GLN A 615 18.95 20.67 0.10
N VAL A 616 17.77 20.86 -0.47
CA VAL A 616 17.28 20.03 -1.59
C VAL A 616 16.65 20.88 -2.68
N THR A 617 16.67 20.37 -3.92
CA THR A 617 15.92 20.92 -5.04
C THR A 617 14.61 20.16 -5.19
N ILE A 618 13.49 20.83 -4.93
CA ILE A 618 12.16 20.22 -5.01
C ILE A 618 11.64 20.44 -6.43
N ARG A 619 11.45 19.33 -7.18
CA ARG A 619 10.91 19.38 -8.54
C ARG A 619 9.41 19.65 -8.48
N GLU A 620 8.91 20.42 -9.44
CA GLU A 620 7.48 20.61 -9.64
C GLU A 620 6.77 19.28 -9.92
N ALA A 621 5.49 19.23 -9.58
CA ALA A 621 4.67 18.07 -9.85
C ALA A 621 4.53 17.81 -11.34
N GLU A 622 4.72 16.56 -11.78
CA GLU A 622 4.52 16.17 -13.17
C GLU A 622 3.05 16.37 -13.56
N LYS A 623 2.82 17.10 -14.65
CA LYS A 623 1.49 17.15 -15.25
C LYS A 623 1.19 15.79 -15.89
N PRO A 624 -0.05 15.28 -15.77
CA PRO A 624 -0.43 14.04 -16.45
C PRO A 624 -0.09 14.13 -17.95
N ARG A 625 0.70 13.21 -18.44
CA ARG A 625 0.96 13.07 -19.89
C ARG A 625 -0.24 12.36 -20.52
N SER A 626 -1.13 13.13 -21.11
CA SER A 626 -2.19 12.61 -21.96
C SER A 626 -2.41 13.59 -23.08
N ASP A 627 -2.44 13.10 -24.31
CA ASP A 627 -2.79 13.88 -25.51
C ASP A 627 -4.31 14.15 -25.60
N SER A 628 -5.04 13.78 -24.57
CA SER A 628 -6.49 13.98 -24.47
C SER A 628 -6.85 15.46 -24.35
N ALA A 629 -7.92 15.87 -25.02
CA ALA A 629 -8.48 17.22 -24.95
C ALA A 629 -8.92 17.64 -23.52
N VAL A 630 -9.07 16.67 -22.61
CA VAL A 630 -9.49 16.89 -21.22
C VAL A 630 -8.34 16.76 -20.23
N ALA A 631 -7.12 16.46 -20.67
CA ALA A 631 -5.97 16.32 -19.80
C ALA A 631 -5.71 17.62 -19.02
N GLY A 632 -5.58 17.48 -17.68
CA GLY A 632 -5.39 18.60 -16.75
C GLY A 632 -6.62 19.48 -16.53
N LYS A 633 -7.76 19.21 -17.19
CA LYS A 633 -9.03 19.93 -17.01
C LYS A 633 -9.79 19.45 -15.80
N THR A 634 -10.42 20.36 -15.08
CA THR A 634 -11.29 20.03 -13.94
C THR A 634 -12.72 19.84 -14.41
N VAL A 635 -13.28 18.65 -14.18
CA VAL A 635 -14.60 18.24 -14.66
C VAL A 635 -15.52 17.88 -13.49
N VAL A 636 -16.76 18.36 -13.52
CA VAL A 636 -17.80 18.00 -12.55
C VAL A 636 -18.96 17.31 -13.30
N PHE A 637 -19.38 16.15 -12.80
CA PHE A 637 -20.55 15.44 -13.33
C PHE A 637 -21.76 15.66 -12.44
N THR A 638 -22.92 16.00 -13.04
CA THR A 638 -24.17 16.27 -12.31
C THR A 638 -25.38 15.74 -13.08
N GLY A 639 -26.47 15.47 -12.36
CA GLY A 639 -27.68 14.87 -12.98
C GLY A 639 -27.52 13.37 -13.24
N THR A 640 -28.50 12.79 -13.93
CA THR A 640 -28.49 11.37 -14.34
C THR A 640 -27.97 11.30 -15.78
N LEU A 641 -26.82 10.62 -15.96
CA LEU A 641 -26.29 10.37 -17.29
C LEU A 641 -27.05 9.20 -17.92
N GLU A 642 -27.30 9.23 -19.22
CA GLU A 642 -28.16 8.26 -19.93
C GLU A 642 -27.37 7.08 -20.49
N ARG A 643 -26.15 7.34 -21.01
CA ARG A 643 -25.30 6.34 -21.69
C ARG A 643 -24.34 5.60 -20.79
N MET A 644 -23.96 6.22 -19.67
CA MET A 644 -23.03 5.64 -18.70
C MET A 644 -23.44 5.98 -17.27
N THR A 645 -22.92 5.24 -16.29
CA THR A 645 -23.09 5.65 -14.89
C THR A 645 -22.20 6.84 -14.58
N ARG A 646 -22.53 7.60 -13.53
CA ARG A 646 -21.68 8.72 -13.09
C ARG A 646 -20.29 8.25 -12.70
N ASP A 647 -20.18 7.04 -12.13
CA ASP A 647 -18.90 6.46 -11.74
C ASP A 647 -18.07 6.01 -12.94
N GLU A 648 -18.74 5.51 -14.00
CA GLU A 648 -18.08 5.22 -15.27
C GLU A 648 -17.58 6.50 -15.96
N ALA A 649 -18.37 7.57 -15.94
CA ALA A 649 -17.98 8.88 -16.48
C ALA A 649 -16.77 9.47 -15.75
N LYS A 650 -16.76 9.41 -14.42
CA LYS A 650 -15.61 9.82 -13.59
C LYS A 650 -14.37 9.02 -13.91
N ALA A 651 -14.47 7.68 -13.89
CA ALA A 651 -13.35 6.80 -14.17
C ALA A 651 -12.78 7.03 -15.59
N SER A 652 -13.63 7.30 -16.58
CA SER A 652 -13.21 7.63 -17.94
C SER A 652 -12.47 8.98 -17.99
N ALA A 653 -12.98 10.01 -17.30
CA ALA A 653 -12.34 11.32 -17.24
C ALA A 653 -10.94 11.24 -16.57
N GLU A 654 -10.83 10.54 -15.46
CA GLU A 654 -9.56 10.34 -14.74
C GLU A 654 -8.53 9.59 -15.58
N ARG A 655 -8.94 8.54 -16.30
CA ARG A 655 -8.10 7.77 -17.22
C ARG A 655 -7.52 8.66 -18.33
N LEU A 656 -8.28 9.65 -18.79
CA LEU A 656 -7.87 10.62 -19.80
C LEU A 656 -7.12 11.82 -19.22
N GLY A 657 -6.74 11.77 -17.95
CA GLY A 657 -5.93 12.79 -17.29
C GLY A 657 -6.72 14.03 -16.84
N ALA A 658 -8.05 14.00 -16.83
CA ALA A 658 -8.88 15.05 -16.24
C ALA A 658 -8.87 14.95 -14.70
N LYS A 659 -9.08 16.09 -14.03
CA LYS A 659 -9.36 16.16 -12.60
C LYS A 659 -10.86 16.10 -12.39
N VAL A 660 -11.36 15.13 -11.63
CA VAL A 660 -12.78 15.07 -11.29
C VAL A 660 -13.01 15.74 -9.96
N SER A 661 -13.97 16.69 -9.89
CA SER A 661 -14.34 17.39 -8.67
C SER A 661 -15.77 17.09 -8.25
N GLY A 662 -16.00 17.04 -6.95
CA GLY A 662 -17.32 16.87 -6.34
C GLY A 662 -18.17 18.16 -6.34
N SER A 663 -17.55 19.33 -6.45
CA SER A 663 -18.18 20.64 -6.39
C SER A 663 -17.77 21.53 -7.57
N VAL A 664 -18.60 22.55 -7.87
CA VAL A 664 -18.34 23.52 -8.94
C VAL A 664 -17.67 24.76 -8.33
N SER A 665 -16.56 25.19 -8.92
CA SER A 665 -15.81 26.38 -8.50
C SER A 665 -15.35 27.18 -9.72
N LYS A 666 -14.76 28.35 -9.52
CA LYS A 666 -14.13 29.15 -10.59
C LYS A 666 -13.00 28.42 -11.32
N LYS A 667 -12.46 27.36 -10.72
CA LYS A 667 -11.39 26.51 -11.28
C LYS A 667 -11.94 25.32 -12.08
N THR A 668 -13.28 25.14 -12.14
CA THR A 668 -13.92 24.08 -12.93
C THR A 668 -13.91 24.46 -14.40
N ASP A 669 -13.36 23.62 -15.27
CA ASP A 669 -13.34 23.85 -16.72
C ASP A 669 -14.64 23.40 -17.39
N TYR A 670 -15.18 22.24 -16.97
CA TYR A 670 -16.37 21.66 -17.56
C TYR A 670 -17.34 21.14 -16.49
N VAL A 671 -18.63 21.37 -16.71
CA VAL A 671 -19.70 20.68 -15.98
C VAL A 671 -20.47 19.82 -16.98
N VAL A 672 -20.42 18.51 -16.82
CA VAL A 672 -21.20 17.58 -17.64
C VAL A 672 -22.53 17.34 -16.96
N ALA A 673 -23.62 17.80 -17.57
CA ALA A 673 -24.93 17.79 -16.98
C ALA A 673 -25.87 16.84 -17.74
N GLY A 674 -26.36 15.82 -17.02
CA GLY A 674 -27.49 14.99 -17.48
C GLY A 674 -28.84 15.49 -16.97
N PRO A 675 -29.96 14.82 -17.34
CA PRO A 675 -31.28 15.10 -16.83
C PRO A 675 -31.33 15.17 -15.29
N GLY A 676 -32.11 16.13 -14.76
CA GLY A 676 -32.24 16.32 -13.31
C GLY A 676 -31.01 16.94 -12.62
N ALA A 677 -30.11 17.58 -13.38
CA ALA A 677 -28.99 18.32 -12.82
C ALA A 677 -29.50 19.47 -11.91
N GLY A 678 -29.22 19.38 -10.62
CA GLY A 678 -29.68 20.29 -9.57
C GLY A 678 -28.78 21.52 -9.36
N SER A 679 -28.46 21.85 -8.10
CA SER A 679 -27.71 23.05 -7.67
C SER A 679 -26.40 23.24 -8.43
N LYS A 680 -25.63 22.17 -8.70
CA LYS A 680 -24.33 22.24 -9.40
C LYS A 680 -24.46 22.85 -10.82
N LEU A 681 -25.56 22.62 -11.53
CA LEU A 681 -25.83 23.25 -12.83
C LEU A 681 -26.10 24.75 -12.66
N ALA A 682 -26.85 25.15 -11.63
CA ALA A 682 -27.08 26.53 -11.29
C ALA A 682 -25.78 27.27 -10.94
N ASP A 683 -24.94 26.64 -10.13
CA ASP A 683 -23.60 27.15 -9.74
C ASP A 683 -22.69 27.31 -10.96
N ALA A 684 -22.68 26.34 -11.87
CA ALA A 684 -21.92 26.43 -13.12
C ALA A 684 -22.31 27.64 -13.96
N LYS A 685 -23.63 27.87 -14.14
CA LYS A 685 -24.17 29.03 -14.86
C LYS A 685 -23.80 30.34 -14.16
N LYS A 686 -23.90 30.38 -12.82
CA LYS A 686 -23.54 31.57 -12.02
C LYS A 686 -22.07 31.92 -12.12
N LEU A 687 -21.20 30.92 -12.19
CA LEU A 687 -19.74 31.07 -12.26
C LEU A 687 -19.23 31.19 -13.70
N GLY A 688 -20.07 31.07 -14.71
CA GLY A 688 -19.66 31.10 -16.12
C GLY A 688 -18.87 29.88 -16.58
N VAL A 689 -19.00 28.75 -15.89
CA VAL A 689 -18.34 27.51 -16.24
C VAL A 689 -19.01 26.88 -17.45
N LYS A 690 -18.21 26.35 -18.38
CA LYS A 690 -18.73 25.69 -19.58
C LYS A 690 -19.49 24.42 -19.24
N VAL A 691 -20.79 24.40 -19.58
CA VAL A 691 -21.64 23.23 -19.39
C VAL A 691 -21.67 22.42 -20.68
N LEU A 692 -21.50 21.11 -20.56
CA LEU A 692 -21.56 20.13 -21.63
C LEU A 692 -22.70 19.16 -21.37
N THR A 693 -23.36 18.73 -22.45
CA THR A 693 -24.24 17.56 -22.43
C THR A 693 -23.41 16.28 -22.40
N GLU A 694 -24.02 15.14 -22.10
CA GLU A 694 -23.34 13.85 -22.15
C GLU A 694 -22.82 13.54 -23.57
N ASP A 695 -23.55 13.89 -24.62
CA ASP A 695 -23.12 13.71 -26.01
C ASP A 695 -21.92 14.60 -26.39
N GLU A 696 -21.88 15.83 -25.91
CA GLU A 696 -20.74 16.73 -26.12
C GLU A 696 -19.51 16.24 -25.36
N TRP A 697 -19.69 15.73 -24.13
CA TRP A 697 -18.63 15.09 -23.37
C TRP A 697 -18.06 13.88 -24.11
N MET A 698 -18.93 12.97 -24.59
CA MET A 698 -18.52 11.80 -25.37
C MET A 698 -17.76 12.14 -26.64
N LYS A 699 -18.09 13.26 -27.30
CA LYS A 699 -17.33 13.74 -28.45
C LYS A 699 -15.98 14.33 -28.06
N LEU A 700 -15.89 14.95 -26.89
CA LEU A 700 -14.67 15.61 -26.41
C LEU A 700 -13.62 14.57 -25.97
N ILE A 701 -14.04 13.41 -25.49
CA ILE A 701 -13.15 12.36 -24.97
C ILE A 701 -12.83 11.25 -25.99
N ARG A 702 -13.43 11.31 -27.18
CA ARG A 702 -13.05 10.46 -28.31
C ARG A 702 -11.88 11.08 -29.05
#